data_606a37ffecafb7b110a9336a58bf8b50
#
_entry.id   606a37ffecafb7b110a9336a58bf8b50
#
_cell.length_a   1.000
_cell.length_b   1.000
_cell.length_c   1.000
_cell.angle_alpha   90.00
_cell.angle_beta   90.00
_cell.angle_gamma   90.00
#
_symmetry.space_group_name_H-M   'P 1'
#
loop_
_entity.id
_entity.type
_entity.pdbx_description
1 polymer ?
#
loop_
_entity_poly.entity_id
_entity_poly.type
_entity_poly.pdbx_seq_one_letter_code
_entity_poly.pdbx_strand_id
1 'polypeptide(L)'
;MSAVIATDLEIAFGELLNVVIGHQTLQSSTFKTLLKRLENTLKTMEPLLFCESWGLSKLLARPEKETIMFIFYLENGKDLVLKCSRIRWWNVYKKFVHANKLIRLNNELLRFFQTEMQVNMVTTSIRSLIGIHDLEEKLDRVLSAVTTPVGTSSGSCTVPGIPQLIVGLDLHLEELKHRLLKDETQLLVVSGPGGCGKTTLVKMLCNDNGIKDMFGENIFYVTVSRPSSIKTVAQKLFEHHGENHCKFQSDEEAKNQLENLMWRIRSDKMLLVLDDVWSESESLVQDLKFQIPGYKIVITSRFLFPRFNATYELSLLNHNDARVLLCYSAFPRDGIPVNIVKHCKGLPLALTVVGASLCGQGAIKWRTTFKKWSEGQSILQSHSSMLVSLSASIDALDHELPIVKECFLDLGSFPKDERVAATALMDMWVELYNLDEKGMYTSEHLHELSSRNLVHLVPIRKDVGELEGYCDEHHVTQHDLLRELAVHLSSQEPIAQRNRLFMKIHKNNFPTWWIEQIRQPINARILSISTDEAFCSNWYDLKAPKVEVLILNISSKQYSLPQFIESMGQLKVLSVTSYGDNPAQLHNLPSIGVLSNLKRIRFTHLSVSSSIQPIFALQNLQKLSFVMCELSNAFTNDTTGSPMLPNLTELEFDRCYDLNELPAGLCSLVHLQKLSITNCHELDVLPKGLGRLLNLEFLSLNCCTKLQELPESIGSLLKLRFIDISDCLSISLLPEQIGELCSLRVLKMRGCQGLQDLPVSMSKLLQLEEVICDEETSYLWMDFETDLCNLKINVVEDDRFESFMKIVQ
;
A
#
# COMPACT_ATOMS: atom_id res chain seq x y z
N MET A 1 -43.68 19.08 7.22
CA MET A 1 -42.39 18.59 6.78
C MET A 1 -42.26 17.07 6.82
N SER A 2 -42.58 16.39 7.93
CA SER A 2 -42.47 14.91 8.02
C SER A 2 -43.27 14.11 6.98
N ALA A 3 -44.48 14.57 6.62
CA ALA A 3 -45.31 13.91 5.60
C ALA A 3 -44.74 14.03 4.17
N VAL A 4 -44.09 15.13 3.84
CA VAL A 4 -43.43 15.34 2.54
C VAL A 4 -42.22 14.44 2.39
N ILE A 5 -41.38 14.34 3.42
CA ILE A 5 -40.20 13.50 3.43
C ILE A 5 -40.55 12.00 3.34
N ALA A 6 -41.66 11.60 3.96
CA ALA A 6 -42.17 10.23 3.84
C ALA A 6 -42.56 9.88 2.41
N THR A 7 -43.27 10.79 1.75
CA THR A 7 -43.69 10.62 0.35
C THR A 7 -42.48 10.60 -0.60
N ASP A 8 -41.51 11.48 -0.37
CA ASP A 8 -40.27 11.51 -1.18
C ASP A 8 -39.47 10.22 -1.01
N LEU A 9 -39.43 9.66 0.19
CA LEU A 9 -38.76 8.37 0.45
C LEU A 9 -39.44 7.21 -0.27
N GLU A 10 -40.80 7.12 -0.20
CA GLU A 10 -41.56 6.09 -0.91
C GLU A 10 -41.35 6.17 -2.42
N ILE A 11 -41.37 7.38 -2.97
CA ILE A 11 -41.12 7.62 -4.40
C ILE A 11 -39.69 7.20 -4.77
N ALA A 12 -38.67 7.68 -4.06
CA ALA A 12 -37.26 7.37 -4.38
C ALA A 12 -36.95 5.86 -4.26
N PHE A 13 -37.51 5.19 -3.25
CA PHE A 13 -37.34 3.74 -3.06
C PHE A 13 -38.03 2.95 -4.18
N GLY A 14 -39.31 3.26 -4.48
CA GLY A 14 -40.08 2.60 -5.55
C GLY A 14 -39.43 2.82 -6.93
N GLU A 15 -38.94 4.01 -7.20
CA GLU A 15 -38.27 4.33 -8.46
C GLU A 15 -36.96 3.53 -8.62
N LEU A 16 -36.11 3.45 -7.57
CA LEU A 16 -34.89 2.65 -7.62
C LEU A 16 -35.21 1.16 -7.82
N LEU A 17 -36.19 0.62 -7.07
CA LEU A 17 -36.59 -0.78 -7.17
C LEU A 17 -37.09 -1.11 -8.58
N ASN A 18 -37.94 -0.27 -9.16
CA ASN A 18 -38.49 -0.44 -10.51
C ASN A 18 -37.38 -0.39 -11.58
N VAL A 19 -36.44 0.53 -11.46
CA VAL A 19 -35.29 0.63 -12.38
C VAL A 19 -34.39 -0.59 -12.27
N VAL A 20 -34.14 -1.09 -11.07
CA VAL A 20 -33.33 -2.31 -10.85
C VAL A 20 -34.00 -3.54 -11.47
N ILE A 21 -35.30 -3.72 -11.26
CA ILE A 21 -36.10 -4.83 -11.84
C ILE A 21 -36.16 -4.72 -13.38
N GLY A 22 -36.41 -3.52 -13.90
CA GLY A 22 -36.55 -3.29 -15.34
C GLY A 22 -35.26 -3.52 -16.15
N HIS A 23 -34.09 -3.44 -15.51
CA HIS A 23 -32.79 -3.56 -16.18
C HIS A 23 -32.08 -4.91 -15.95
N GLN A 24 -32.74 -5.94 -15.43
CA GLN A 24 -32.18 -7.28 -15.26
C GLN A 24 -31.86 -8.02 -16.57
N THR A 25 -32.40 -7.58 -17.70
CA THR A 25 -32.17 -8.11 -19.04
C THR A 25 -30.88 -7.63 -19.69
N LEU A 26 -30.02 -6.90 -18.96
CA LEU A 26 -28.75 -6.39 -19.47
C LEU A 26 -27.85 -7.52 -19.98
N GLN A 27 -27.21 -7.29 -21.12
CA GLN A 27 -26.33 -8.27 -21.78
C GLN A 27 -25.04 -8.60 -20.99
N SER A 28 -24.65 -7.79 -20.01
CA SER A 28 -23.45 -8.00 -19.19
C SER A 28 -23.75 -8.86 -17.97
N SER A 29 -23.15 -10.04 -17.91
CA SER A 29 -23.27 -10.98 -16.77
C SER A 29 -22.88 -10.35 -15.42
N THR A 30 -21.87 -9.47 -15.42
CA THR A 30 -21.38 -8.77 -14.22
C THR A 30 -22.44 -7.86 -13.62
N PHE A 31 -23.07 -7.01 -14.42
CA PHE A 31 -24.11 -6.12 -13.92
C PHE A 31 -25.37 -6.87 -13.52
N LYS A 32 -25.75 -7.91 -14.27
CA LYS A 32 -26.92 -8.74 -13.97
C LYS A 32 -26.83 -9.33 -12.54
N THR A 33 -25.68 -9.85 -12.17
CA THR A 33 -25.48 -10.40 -10.83
C THR A 33 -25.55 -9.34 -9.73
N LEU A 34 -24.96 -8.16 -9.96
CA LEU A 34 -24.96 -7.05 -9.02
C LEU A 34 -26.34 -6.41 -8.87
N LEU A 35 -27.08 -6.25 -9.98
CA LEU A 35 -28.44 -5.74 -9.95
C LEU A 35 -29.40 -6.70 -9.25
N LYS A 36 -29.26 -8.00 -9.45
CA LYS A 36 -30.03 -9.01 -8.73
C LYS A 36 -29.76 -8.97 -7.22
N ARG A 37 -28.51 -8.70 -6.84
CA ARG A 37 -28.13 -8.52 -5.44
C ARG A 37 -28.74 -7.27 -4.84
N LEU A 38 -28.69 -6.15 -5.55
CA LEU A 38 -29.31 -4.90 -5.14
C LEU A 38 -30.85 -5.05 -5.03
N GLU A 39 -31.47 -5.76 -5.97
CA GLU A 39 -32.91 -6.10 -5.92
C GLU A 39 -33.24 -6.89 -4.64
N ASN A 40 -32.48 -7.93 -4.35
CA ASN A 40 -32.73 -8.74 -3.14
C ASN A 40 -32.59 -7.88 -1.87
N THR A 41 -31.59 -6.97 -1.83
CA THR A 41 -31.43 -6.03 -0.72
C THR A 41 -32.65 -5.12 -0.58
N LEU A 42 -33.10 -4.50 -1.67
CA LEU A 42 -34.27 -3.63 -1.66
C LEU A 42 -35.55 -4.39 -1.29
N LYS A 43 -35.81 -5.57 -1.85
CA LYS A 43 -36.97 -6.41 -1.48
C LYS A 43 -36.97 -6.86 -0.03
N THR A 44 -35.79 -7.03 0.57
CA THR A 44 -35.70 -7.33 2.01
C THR A 44 -36.01 -6.12 2.86
N MET A 45 -35.71 -4.91 2.36
CA MET A 45 -35.97 -3.65 3.04
C MET A 45 -37.44 -3.19 2.90
N GLU A 46 -38.06 -3.49 1.77
CA GLU A 46 -39.44 -3.04 1.43
C GLU A 46 -40.46 -3.34 2.54
N PRO A 47 -40.64 -4.60 3.02
CA PRO A 47 -41.64 -4.90 4.06
C PRO A 47 -41.31 -4.28 5.40
N LEU A 48 -40.06 -3.96 5.64
CA LEU A 48 -39.59 -3.39 6.90
C LEU A 48 -39.70 -1.86 6.90
N LEU A 49 -39.68 -1.21 5.75
CA LEU A 49 -39.87 0.24 5.62
C LEU A 49 -41.35 0.62 5.58
N PHE A 50 -42.20 -0.20 4.98
CA PHE A 50 -43.59 0.14 4.68
C PHE A 50 -44.64 -0.66 5.47
N CYS A 51 -44.23 -1.41 6.50
CA CYS A 51 -45.18 -2.09 7.39
C CYS A 51 -45.84 -1.07 8.33
N GLU A 52 -47.17 -1.01 8.33
CA GLU A 52 -48.00 0.01 9.02
C GLU A 52 -47.72 0.19 10.52
N SER A 53 -47.16 -0.79 11.15
CA SER A 53 -46.87 -0.75 12.60
C SER A 53 -45.48 -0.32 13.01
N TRP A 54 -44.52 -0.17 12.06
CA TRP A 54 -43.13 -0.10 12.47
C TRP A 54 -42.17 0.76 11.66
N GLY A 55 -42.31 0.87 10.34
CA GLY A 55 -41.26 1.36 9.43
C GLY A 55 -41.16 2.89 9.38
N LEU A 56 -42.13 3.55 8.78
CA LEU A 56 -42.05 4.95 8.42
C LEU A 56 -42.03 5.90 9.62
N SER A 57 -42.79 5.57 10.70
CA SER A 57 -42.84 6.43 11.88
C SER A 57 -41.55 6.51 12.66
N LYS A 58 -40.71 5.45 12.62
CA LYS A 58 -39.41 5.43 13.27
C LYS A 58 -38.31 6.06 12.41
N LEU A 59 -38.37 5.90 11.10
CA LEU A 59 -37.46 6.57 10.18
C LEU A 59 -37.65 8.08 10.23
N LEU A 60 -38.90 8.54 10.39
CA LEU A 60 -39.25 9.95 10.55
C LEU A 60 -38.97 10.51 11.96
N ALA A 61 -38.72 9.66 12.95
CA ALA A 61 -38.24 10.06 14.27
C ALA A 61 -36.74 10.34 14.31
N ARG A 62 -36.02 10.10 13.23
CA ARG A 62 -34.60 10.42 13.10
C ARG A 62 -34.33 11.88 12.78
N PRO A 63 -33.09 12.37 12.99
CA PRO A 63 -32.72 13.69 12.49
C PRO A 63 -33.00 13.78 10.99
N GLU A 64 -33.72 14.82 10.62
CA GLU A 64 -34.19 15.08 9.24
C GLU A 64 -33.09 14.90 8.18
N LYS A 65 -31.85 15.23 8.56
CA LYS A 65 -30.64 15.06 7.74
C LYS A 65 -30.32 13.61 7.34
N GLU A 66 -30.58 12.63 8.21
CA GLU A 66 -30.25 11.22 7.88
C GLU A 66 -31.28 10.63 6.91
N THR A 67 -32.54 10.97 7.05
CA THR A 67 -33.58 10.54 6.13
C THR A 67 -33.39 11.17 4.74
N ILE A 68 -32.99 12.45 4.69
CA ILE A 68 -32.63 13.14 3.44
C ILE A 68 -31.40 12.48 2.78
N MET A 69 -30.38 12.12 3.56
CA MET A 69 -29.21 11.40 3.06
C MET A 69 -29.59 10.03 2.48
N PHE A 70 -30.51 9.32 3.10
CA PHE A 70 -30.97 8.03 2.58
C PHE A 70 -31.74 8.18 1.26
N ILE A 71 -32.63 9.17 1.15
CA ILE A 71 -33.31 9.53 -0.10
C ILE A 71 -32.28 9.85 -1.19
N PHE A 72 -31.25 10.63 -0.87
CA PHE A 72 -30.17 10.96 -1.79
C PHE A 72 -29.40 9.71 -2.28
N TYR A 73 -29.14 8.71 -1.41
CA TYR A 73 -28.55 7.44 -1.84
C TYR A 73 -29.46 6.64 -2.78
N LEU A 74 -30.77 6.65 -2.56
CA LEU A 74 -31.73 5.97 -3.43
C LEU A 74 -31.81 6.63 -4.81
N GLU A 75 -31.85 7.94 -4.88
CA GLU A 75 -31.86 8.71 -6.14
C GLU A 75 -30.57 8.54 -6.94
N ASN A 76 -29.41 8.67 -6.29
CA ASN A 76 -28.12 8.40 -6.93
C ASN A 76 -28.01 6.96 -7.40
N GLY A 77 -28.59 6.02 -6.66
CA GLY A 77 -28.67 4.62 -7.02
C GLY A 77 -29.43 4.40 -8.32
N LYS A 78 -30.58 5.05 -8.49
CA LYS A 78 -31.35 5.06 -9.73
C LYS A 78 -30.52 5.53 -10.92
N ASP A 79 -29.86 6.69 -10.76
CA ASP A 79 -29.02 7.25 -11.81
C ASP A 79 -27.84 6.34 -12.18
N LEU A 80 -27.24 5.71 -11.17
CA LEU A 80 -26.15 4.77 -11.37
C LEU A 80 -26.59 3.54 -12.17
N VAL A 81 -27.73 2.95 -11.85
CA VAL A 81 -28.30 1.80 -12.59
C VAL A 81 -28.58 2.18 -14.05
N LEU A 82 -29.15 3.36 -14.28
CA LEU A 82 -29.38 3.87 -15.64
C LEU A 82 -28.08 4.11 -16.40
N LYS A 83 -27.02 4.59 -15.76
CA LYS A 83 -25.70 4.72 -16.38
C LYS A 83 -25.12 3.36 -16.71
N CYS A 84 -25.26 2.36 -15.85
CA CYS A 84 -24.79 0.98 -16.09
C CYS A 84 -25.46 0.37 -17.32
N SER A 85 -26.75 0.65 -17.57
CA SER A 85 -27.50 0.12 -18.72
C SER A 85 -27.02 0.66 -20.07
N ARG A 86 -26.37 1.83 -20.08
CA ARG A 86 -25.87 2.51 -21.29
C ARG A 86 -24.42 2.16 -21.64
N ILE A 87 -23.74 1.37 -20.79
CA ILE A 87 -22.33 1.01 -21.01
C ILE A 87 -22.22 -0.07 -22.10
N ARG A 88 -21.48 0.24 -23.15
CA ARG A 88 -21.25 -0.67 -24.28
C ARG A 88 -20.43 -1.90 -23.81
N TRP A 89 -20.73 -3.06 -24.39
CA TRP A 89 -20.22 -4.37 -23.94
C TRP A 89 -18.69 -4.49 -23.93
N TRP A 90 -17.97 -3.74 -24.75
CA TRP A 90 -16.51 -3.77 -24.85
C TRP A 90 -15.79 -2.80 -23.89
N ASN A 91 -16.51 -1.90 -23.21
CA ASN A 91 -15.88 -0.95 -22.31
C ASN A 91 -15.72 -1.57 -20.92
N VAL A 92 -14.66 -2.40 -20.77
CA VAL A 92 -14.36 -3.15 -19.54
C VAL A 92 -14.07 -2.21 -18.37
N TYR A 93 -13.38 -1.12 -18.61
CA TYR A 93 -13.05 -0.12 -17.59
C TYR A 93 -14.30 0.54 -16.98
N LYS A 94 -15.18 1.08 -17.84
CA LYS A 94 -16.44 1.67 -17.33
C LYS A 94 -17.31 0.63 -16.61
N LYS A 95 -17.28 -0.63 -17.06
CA LYS A 95 -17.96 -1.72 -16.35
C LYS A 95 -17.40 -1.92 -14.95
N PHE A 96 -16.09 -1.98 -14.81
CA PHE A 96 -15.42 -2.17 -13.52
C PHE A 96 -15.72 -1.02 -12.55
N VAL A 97 -15.56 0.23 -12.99
CA VAL A 97 -15.85 1.42 -12.17
C VAL A 97 -17.30 1.45 -11.69
N HIS A 98 -18.25 1.17 -12.60
CA HIS A 98 -19.66 1.20 -12.25
C HIS A 98 -20.09 -0.03 -11.44
N ALA A 99 -19.46 -1.18 -11.64
CA ALA A 99 -19.66 -2.35 -10.78
C ALA A 99 -19.24 -2.07 -9.33
N ASN A 100 -18.08 -1.44 -9.12
CA ASN A 100 -17.64 -1.02 -7.80
C ASN A 100 -18.57 0.02 -7.16
N LYS A 101 -19.09 0.96 -7.95
CA LYS A 101 -20.10 1.93 -7.47
C LYS A 101 -21.41 1.24 -7.06
N LEU A 102 -21.87 0.23 -7.82
CA LEU A 102 -23.06 -0.56 -7.46
C LEU A 102 -22.83 -1.40 -6.18
N ILE A 103 -21.65 -1.98 -6.03
CA ILE A 103 -21.27 -2.70 -4.80
C ILE A 103 -21.28 -1.73 -3.61
N ARG A 104 -20.71 -0.54 -3.78
CA ARG A 104 -20.65 0.49 -2.73
C ARG A 104 -22.05 0.96 -2.34
N LEU A 105 -22.89 1.24 -3.32
CA LEU A 105 -24.31 1.59 -3.07
C LEU A 105 -25.04 0.49 -2.29
N ASN A 106 -24.92 -0.76 -2.71
CA ASN A 106 -25.54 -1.88 -2.01
C ASN A 106 -25.07 -2.00 -0.55
N ASN A 107 -23.77 -1.77 -0.32
CA ASN A 107 -23.18 -1.82 1.02
C ASN A 107 -23.62 -0.64 1.89
N GLU A 108 -23.78 0.56 1.34
CA GLU A 108 -24.29 1.73 2.08
C GLU A 108 -25.78 1.52 2.46
N LEU A 109 -26.59 0.98 1.56
CA LEU A 109 -27.98 0.63 1.86
C LEU A 109 -28.06 -0.44 2.96
N LEU A 110 -27.27 -1.50 2.87
CA LEU A 110 -27.19 -2.55 3.90
C LEU A 110 -26.71 -2.00 5.23
N ARG A 111 -25.69 -1.12 5.23
CA ARG A 111 -25.15 -0.50 6.45
C ARG A 111 -26.20 0.35 7.15
N PHE A 112 -26.91 1.18 6.39
CA PHE A 112 -28.01 1.97 6.92
C PHE A 112 -29.06 1.09 7.62
N PHE A 113 -29.32 -0.08 7.04
CA PHE A 113 -30.34 -1.01 7.54
C PHE A 113 -29.86 -1.90 8.71
N GLN A 114 -28.60 -2.36 8.67
CA GLN A 114 -28.03 -3.20 9.74
C GLN A 114 -27.84 -2.45 11.05
N THR A 115 -27.53 -1.16 11.00
CA THR A 115 -27.49 -0.28 12.18
C THR A 115 -28.85 -0.26 12.87
N GLU A 116 -29.94 -0.30 12.13
CA GLU A 116 -31.31 -0.39 12.64
C GLU A 116 -31.63 -1.75 13.27
N MET A 117 -31.24 -2.86 12.65
CA MET A 117 -31.57 -4.20 13.16
C MET A 117 -30.82 -4.53 14.45
N GLN A 118 -29.56 -4.12 14.59
CA GLN A 118 -28.78 -4.33 15.82
C GLN A 118 -29.32 -3.52 16.98
N VAL A 119 -29.67 -2.25 16.78
CA VAL A 119 -30.30 -1.42 17.81
C VAL A 119 -31.63 -2.02 18.27
N ASN A 120 -32.40 -2.64 17.38
CA ASN A 120 -33.72 -3.19 17.71
C ASN A 120 -33.68 -4.57 18.37
N MET A 121 -32.74 -5.45 18.00
CA MET A 121 -32.54 -6.74 18.70
C MET A 121 -32.05 -6.52 20.14
N VAL A 122 -31.12 -5.58 20.31
CA VAL A 122 -30.60 -5.20 21.63
C VAL A 122 -31.68 -4.50 22.46
N THR A 123 -32.47 -3.57 21.87
CA THR A 123 -33.54 -2.87 22.60
C THR A 123 -34.68 -3.78 23.01
N THR A 124 -35.06 -4.78 22.19
CA THR A 124 -36.10 -5.74 22.53
C THR A 124 -35.65 -6.71 23.60
N SER A 125 -34.39 -7.14 23.59
CA SER A 125 -33.82 -8.00 24.63
C SER A 125 -33.55 -7.27 25.95
N ILE A 126 -33.25 -5.99 25.92
CA ILE A 126 -32.98 -5.16 27.10
C ILE A 126 -34.28 -4.65 27.71
N ARG A 127 -35.33 -4.35 26.92
CA ARG A 127 -36.65 -3.97 27.45
C ARG A 127 -37.32 -5.06 28.28
N SER A 128 -36.92 -6.33 28.10
CA SER A 128 -37.39 -7.43 28.93
C SER A 128 -36.61 -7.63 30.23
N LEU A 129 -35.52 -6.92 30.47
CA LEU A 129 -34.63 -7.19 31.59
C LEU A 129 -34.37 -6.02 32.56
N ILE A 130 -34.56 -4.76 32.22
CA ILE A 130 -34.26 -3.63 33.14
C ILE A 130 -35.13 -2.39 32.81
N GLY A 131 -35.71 -1.75 33.89
CA GLY A 131 -36.42 -0.45 33.80
C GLY A 131 -35.44 0.70 33.48
N ILE A 132 -35.77 1.49 32.46
CA ILE A 132 -34.85 2.38 31.77
C ILE A 132 -35.18 3.86 32.04
N HIS A 133 -34.26 4.55 32.69
CA HIS A 133 -34.17 6.03 32.62
C HIS A 133 -32.72 6.52 32.30
N ASP A 134 -31.72 5.65 32.42
CA ASP A 134 -30.31 6.05 32.25
C ASP A 134 -29.69 5.83 30.84
N LEU A 135 -30.44 5.23 29.92
CA LEU A 135 -29.89 4.86 28.59
C LEU A 135 -30.23 5.88 27.48
N GLU A 136 -31.23 6.69 27.63
CA GLU A 136 -31.57 7.74 26.66
C GLU A 136 -30.50 8.84 26.63
N GLU A 137 -29.94 9.21 27.82
CA GLU A 137 -28.91 10.24 27.93
C GLU A 137 -27.55 9.79 27.36
N LYS A 138 -27.25 8.49 27.37
CA LYS A 138 -26.03 7.92 26.75
C LYS A 138 -26.15 7.75 25.24
N LEU A 139 -27.35 7.50 24.72
CA LEU A 139 -27.60 7.35 23.29
C LEU A 139 -27.50 8.69 22.55
N ASP A 140 -27.97 9.79 23.18
CA ASP A 140 -27.84 11.14 22.62
C ASP A 140 -26.39 11.63 22.56
N ARG A 141 -25.54 11.19 23.48
CA ARG A 141 -24.09 11.50 23.42
C ARG A 141 -23.36 10.76 22.31
N VAL A 142 -23.78 9.55 21.95
CA VAL A 142 -23.19 8.77 20.85
C VAL A 142 -23.67 9.31 19.50
N LEU A 143 -24.89 9.79 19.41
CA LEU A 143 -25.43 10.37 18.16
C LEU A 143 -24.89 11.77 17.84
N SER A 144 -24.52 12.56 18.85
CA SER A 144 -23.93 13.90 18.64
C SER A 144 -22.46 13.85 18.18
N ALA A 145 -21.76 12.74 18.41
CA ALA A 145 -20.34 12.57 18.09
C ALA A 145 -20.02 12.21 16.63
N VAL A 146 -21.05 11.92 15.80
CA VAL A 146 -20.87 11.50 14.39
C VAL A 146 -20.85 12.69 13.41
N THR A 147 -21.05 13.92 13.87
CA THR A 147 -21.29 15.09 12.99
C THR A 147 -20.26 16.22 13.04
N THR A 148 -19.04 15.98 13.48
CA THR A 148 -17.98 17.00 13.33
C THR A 148 -16.92 16.61 12.29
N PRO A 149 -16.57 17.51 11.37
CA PRO A 149 -15.49 17.27 10.42
C PRO A 149 -14.14 17.31 11.14
N VAL A 150 -13.39 16.25 10.98
CA VAL A 150 -12.03 16.10 11.53
C VAL A 150 -11.11 17.09 10.82
N GLY A 151 -10.56 18.03 11.57
CA GLY A 151 -9.44 18.84 11.14
C GLY A 151 -8.18 17.97 11.08
N THR A 152 -7.49 18.02 9.97
CA THR A 152 -6.30 17.23 9.66
C THR A 152 -5.05 17.85 10.26
N SER A 153 -4.41 17.17 11.21
CA SER A 153 -2.98 17.35 11.48
C SER A 153 -2.25 16.09 11.02
N SER A 154 -1.49 16.20 9.92
CA SER A 154 -0.69 15.12 9.37
C SER A 154 0.74 15.18 9.89
N GLY A 155 1.03 14.51 11.01
CA GLY A 155 2.37 14.30 11.53
C GLY A 155 2.81 12.85 11.40
N SER A 156 4.11 12.57 11.49
CA SER A 156 4.69 11.23 11.34
C SER A 156 4.20 10.18 12.36
N CYS A 157 3.53 10.63 13.45
CA CYS A 157 2.96 9.80 14.51
C CYS A 157 1.42 9.80 14.52
N THR A 158 0.75 10.08 13.40
CA THR A 158 -0.71 10.06 13.32
C THR A 158 -1.27 8.64 13.40
N VAL A 159 -2.45 8.50 13.99
CA VAL A 159 -3.14 7.20 14.08
C VAL A 159 -3.58 6.73 12.70
N PRO A 160 -3.13 5.57 12.21
CA PRO A 160 -3.55 5.06 10.91
C PRO A 160 -5.04 4.72 10.90
N GLY A 161 -5.68 4.80 9.74
CA GLY A 161 -7.10 4.48 9.56
C GLY A 161 -7.47 3.08 10.05
N ILE A 162 -8.73 2.93 10.48
CA ILE A 162 -9.31 1.64 10.90
C ILE A 162 -10.02 0.96 9.73
N PRO A 163 -10.10 -0.39 9.71
CA PRO A 163 -10.87 -1.14 8.72
C PRO A 163 -12.35 -0.75 8.70
N GLN A 164 -12.99 -0.85 7.55
CA GLN A 164 -14.41 -0.50 7.39
C GLN A 164 -15.37 -1.38 8.20
N LEU A 165 -15.02 -2.64 8.42
CA LEU A 165 -15.76 -3.55 9.29
C LEU A 165 -14.87 -4.05 10.41
N ILE A 166 -15.31 -3.88 11.63
CA ILE A 166 -14.70 -4.43 12.82
C ILE A 166 -15.77 -5.27 13.52
N VAL A 167 -15.40 -6.47 13.97
CA VAL A 167 -16.31 -7.42 14.58
C VAL A 167 -15.69 -7.94 15.87
N GLY A 168 -16.48 -7.97 16.94
CA GLY A 168 -16.13 -8.63 18.20
C GLY A 168 -15.06 -7.92 19.04
N LEU A 169 -14.72 -6.66 18.73
CA LEU A 169 -13.73 -5.90 19.49
C LEU A 169 -14.35 -4.88 20.47
N ASP A 170 -15.66 -4.66 20.44
CA ASP A 170 -16.31 -3.60 21.26
C ASP A 170 -16.14 -3.83 22.76
N LEU A 171 -16.37 -5.06 23.25
CA LEU A 171 -16.18 -5.41 24.67
C LEU A 171 -14.69 -5.32 25.07
N HIS A 172 -13.79 -5.72 24.18
CA HIS A 172 -12.35 -5.60 24.39
C HIS A 172 -11.91 -4.14 24.46
N LEU A 173 -12.51 -3.26 23.64
CA LEU A 173 -12.26 -1.84 23.66
C LEU A 173 -12.64 -1.21 25.01
N GLU A 174 -13.86 -1.50 25.48
CA GLU A 174 -14.33 -0.96 26.78
C GLU A 174 -13.46 -1.45 27.93
N GLU A 175 -13.08 -2.72 27.96
CA GLU A 175 -12.20 -3.26 28.99
C GLU A 175 -10.79 -2.66 28.91
N LEU A 176 -10.25 -2.48 27.71
CA LEU A 176 -8.94 -1.86 27.48
C LEU A 176 -8.93 -0.40 27.97
N LYS A 177 -10.00 0.37 27.66
CA LYS A 177 -10.22 1.72 28.16
C LYS A 177 -10.24 1.74 29.68
N HIS A 178 -11.05 0.85 30.31
CA HIS A 178 -11.14 0.79 31.75
C HIS A 178 -9.77 0.53 32.41
N ARG A 179 -8.96 -0.39 31.85
CA ARG A 179 -7.61 -0.68 32.35
C ARG A 179 -6.64 0.46 32.12
N LEU A 180 -6.68 1.11 30.94
CA LEU A 180 -5.81 2.23 30.61
C LEU A 180 -6.08 3.45 31.49
N LEU A 181 -7.34 3.71 31.85
CA LEU A 181 -7.74 4.89 32.60
C LEU A 181 -7.49 4.77 34.10
N LYS A 182 -7.14 3.59 34.64
CA LYS A 182 -6.70 3.46 36.04
C LYS A 182 -5.45 4.32 36.29
N ASP A 183 -5.44 5.06 37.38
CA ASP A 183 -4.33 5.95 37.71
C ASP A 183 -2.99 5.22 37.92
N GLU A 184 -3.03 4.01 38.44
CA GLU A 184 -1.87 3.15 38.67
C GLU A 184 -1.26 2.59 37.38
N THR A 185 -1.97 2.65 36.23
CA THR A 185 -1.54 2.07 34.98
C THR A 185 -0.79 3.10 34.15
N GLN A 186 0.53 3.05 34.14
CA GLN A 186 1.36 3.85 33.24
C GLN A 186 1.60 3.15 31.88
N LEU A 187 1.80 1.84 31.91
CA LEU A 187 2.10 1.01 30.74
C LEU A 187 1.07 -0.13 30.65
N LEU A 188 0.42 -0.27 29.52
CA LEU A 188 -0.52 -1.34 29.21
C LEU A 188 -0.06 -2.12 27.98
N VAL A 189 0.13 -3.42 28.15
CA VAL A 189 0.51 -4.34 27.07
C VAL A 189 -0.72 -5.02 26.49
N VAL A 190 -0.95 -4.90 25.21
CA VAL A 190 -1.95 -5.69 24.46
C VAL A 190 -1.22 -6.83 23.78
N SER A 191 -1.38 -8.04 24.28
CA SER A 191 -0.72 -9.23 23.76
C SER A 191 -1.71 -10.16 23.03
N GLY A 192 -1.16 -11.05 22.21
CA GLY A 192 -1.95 -12.06 21.48
C GLY A 192 -1.26 -12.50 20.19
N PRO A 193 -1.75 -13.56 19.55
CA PRO A 193 -1.14 -14.08 18.31
C PRO A 193 -1.18 -13.08 17.17
N GLY A 194 -0.30 -13.27 16.16
CA GLY A 194 -0.31 -12.46 14.95
C GLY A 194 -1.65 -12.57 14.22
N GLY A 195 -2.19 -11.47 13.75
CA GLY A 195 -3.46 -11.45 13.01
C GLY A 195 -4.72 -11.56 13.87
N CYS A 196 -4.64 -11.52 15.20
CA CYS A 196 -5.80 -11.54 16.09
C CYS A 196 -6.54 -10.20 16.22
N GLY A 197 -5.97 -9.11 15.71
CA GLY A 197 -6.62 -7.79 15.72
C GLY A 197 -6.08 -6.79 16.74
N LYS A 198 -4.92 -7.02 17.37
CA LYS A 198 -4.29 -6.09 18.35
C LYS A 198 -4.15 -4.67 17.83
N THR A 199 -3.50 -4.54 16.69
CA THR A 199 -3.33 -3.26 15.99
C THR A 199 -4.68 -2.58 15.72
N THR A 200 -5.69 -3.35 15.31
CA THR A 200 -7.05 -2.83 15.07
C THR A 200 -7.68 -2.33 16.36
N LEU A 201 -7.61 -3.10 17.44
CA LEU A 201 -8.15 -2.72 18.74
C LEU A 201 -7.51 -1.43 19.27
N VAL A 202 -6.18 -1.33 19.18
CA VAL A 202 -5.48 -0.12 19.65
C VAL A 202 -5.76 1.09 18.75
N LYS A 203 -5.93 0.92 17.45
CA LYS A 203 -6.41 1.98 16.57
C LYS A 203 -7.83 2.42 16.92
N MET A 204 -8.73 1.49 17.26
CA MET A 204 -10.05 1.83 17.78
C MET A 204 -9.95 2.63 19.08
N LEU A 205 -9.09 2.20 20.00
CA LEU A 205 -8.83 2.92 21.26
C LEU A 205 -8.39 4.36 20.99
N CYS A 206 -7.44 4.58 20.11
CA CYS A 206 -6.97 5.92 19.75
C CYS A 206 -8.05 6.78 19.06
N ASN A 207 -9.02 6.15 18.40
CA ASN A 207 -10.11 6.84 17.73
C ASN A 207 -11.37 6.98 18.59
N ASP A 208 -11.40 6.38 19.78
CA ASP A 208 -12.53 6.49 20.71
C ASP A 208 -12.67 7.91 21.25
N ASN A 209 -13.92 8.40 21.29
CA ASN A 209 -14.20 9.78 21.71
C ASN A 209 -13.77 10.06 23.15
N GLY A 210 -14.00 9.13 24.09
CA GLY A 210 -13.59 9.32 25.48
C GLY A 210 -12.06 9.38 25.67
N ILE A 211 -11.32 8.67 24.82
CA ILE A 211 -9.85 8.74 24.78
C ILE A 211 -9.39 10.06 24.14
N LYS A 212 -10.01 10.48 23.05
CA LYS A 212 -9.74 11.78 22.41
C LYS A 212 -10.08 12.95 23.31
N ASP A 213 -11.17 12.88 24.04
CA ASP A 213 -11.56 13.93 25.02
C ASP A 213 -10.53 14.05 26.16
N MET A 214 -9.86 12.94 26.50
CA MET A 214 -8.89 12.91 27.61
C MET A 214 -7.48 13.30 27.21
N PHE A 215 -7.02 12.84 26.02
CA PHE A 215 -5.64 13.03 25.57
C PHE A 215 -5.50 14.10 24.48
N GLY A 216 -6.60 14.57 23.90
CA GLY A 216 -6.62 15.58 22.83
C GLY A 216 -5.77 15.16 21.63
N GLU A 217 -4.97 16.08 21.14
CA GLU A 217 -4.01 15.88 20.04
C GLU A 217 -2.73 15.11 20.49
N ASN A 218 -2.58 14.83 21.80
CA ASN A 218 -1.38 14.19 22.35
C ASN A 218 -1.47 12.65 22.32
N ILE A 219 -1.98 12.10 21.24
CA ILE A 219 -2.00 10.66 20.96
C ILE A 219 -0.98 10.36 19.87
N PHE A 220 0.15 9.76 20.24
CA PHE A 220 1.27 9.46 19.35
C PHE A 220 1.30 7.98 19.00
N TYR A 221 1.16 7.66 17.73
CA TYR A 221 1.15 6.28 17.24
C TYR A 221 2.45 5.97 16.49
N VAL A 222 3.25 5.04 17.01
CA VAL A 222 4.54 4.65 16.45
C VAL A 222 4.58 3.15 16.22
N THR A 223 4.75 2.71 14.98
CA THR A 223 5.07 1.31 14.69
C THR A 223 6.57 1.07 14.91
N VAL A 224 6.88 0.06 15.72
CA VAL A 224 8.26 -0.28 16.10
C VAL A 224 8.84 -1.25 15.08
N SER A 225 9.80 -0.77 14.29
CA SER A 225 10.52 -1.57 13.29
C SER A 225 11.69 -2.35 13.93
N ARG A 226 12.23 -3.34 13.22
CA ARG A 226 13.45 -4.06 13.61
C ARG A 226 14.66 -3.62 12.76
N PRO A 227 15.80 -3.34 13.38
CA PRO A 227 16.08 -3.31 14.81
C PRO A 227 15.40 -2.11 15.48
N SER A 228 14.87 -2.32 16.70
CA SER A 228 14.23 -1.26 17.46
C SER A 228 15.26 -0.40 18.18
N SER A 229 15.21 0.91 17.98
CA SER A 229 16.09 1.87 18.66
C SER A 229 15.26 3.02 19.21
N ILE A 230 15.65 3.52 20.38
CA ILE A 230 15.02 4.70 20.96
C ILE A 230 15.22 5.93 20.05
N LYS A 231 16.32 5.98 19.30
CA LYS A 231 16.57 7.05 18.32
C LYS A 231 15.47 7.11 17.27
N THR A 232 15.05 5.96 16.73
CA THR A 232 14.01 5.89 15.69
C THR A 232 12.67 6.37 16.23
N VAL A 233 12.31 5.98 17.46
CA VAL A 233 11.08 6.42 18.11
C VAL A 233 11.14 7.91 18.41
N ALA A 234 12.26 8.38 18.98
CA ALA A 234 12.48 9.78 19.27
C ALA A 234 12.41 10.63 18.00
N GLN A 235 13.10 10.22 16.95
CA GLN A 235 13.09 10.94 15.67
C GLN A 235 11.68 11.13 15.13
N LYS A 236 10.86 10.07 15.09
CA LYS A 236 9.46 10.17 14.65
C LYS A 236 8.62 11.14 15.49
N LEU A 237 8.85 11.17 16.80
CA LEU A 237 8.14 12.08 17.71
C LEU A 237 8.61 13.54 17.53
N PHE A 238 9.89 13.77 17.31
CA PHE A 238 10.44 15.11 17.01
C PHE A 238 9.95 15.61 15.66
N GLU A 239 9.95 14.76 14.63
CA GLU A 239 9.41 15.08 13.30
C GLU A 239 7.92 15.44 13.37
N HIS A 240 7.13 14.71 14.20
CA HIS A 240 5.71 15.02 14.43
C HIS A 240 5.50 16.43 14.99
N HIS A 241 6.44 16.91 15.79
CA HIS A 241 6.41 18.26 16.37
C HIS A 241 7.12 19.32 15.52
N GLY A 242 7.49 19.00 14.29
CA GLY A 242 8.10 19.95 13.34
C GLY A 242 9.60 20.16 13.51
N GLU A 243 10.28 19.35 14.31
CA GLU A 243 11.72 19.42 14.52
C GLU A 243 12.47 18.43 13.60
N ASN A 244 12.47 18.67 12.29
CA ASN A 244 12.90 17.72 11.24
C ASN A 244 14.41 17.45 11.15
N HIS A 245 15.26 18.01 12.02
CA HIS A 245 16.71 17.89 11.92
C HIS A 245 17.41 17.30 13.16
N CYS A 246 16.68 16.66 14.05
CA CYS A 246 17.28 16.04 15.23
C CYS A 246 18.01 14.74 14.86
N LYS A 247 19.35 14.80 14.81
CA LYS A 247 20.20 13.60 14.72
C LYS A 247 20.77 13.28 16.08
N PHE A 248 20.43 12.14 16.63
CA PHE A 248 20.94 11.69 17.92
C PHE A 248 22.24 10.91 17.77
N GLN A 249 23.27 11.27 18.53
CA GLN A 249 24.58 10.58 18.50
C GLN A 249 24.53 9.26 19.29
N SER A 250 23.75 9.22 20.39
CA SER A 250 23.60 8.03 21.23
C SER A 250 22.14 7.79 21.62
N ASP A 251 21.82 6.55 22.06
CA ASP A 251 20.49 6.21 22.57
C ASP A 251 20.17 6.97 23.88
N GLU A 252 21.20 7.23 24.70
CA GLU A 252 21.04 7.99 25.92
C GLU A 252 20.72 9.49 25.66
N GLU A 253 21.35 10.07 24.65
CA GLU A 253 21.01 11.40 24.16
C GLU A 253 19.58 11.47 23.66
N ALA A 254 19.18 10.51 22.82
CA ALA A 254 17.82 10.43 22.28
C ALA A 254 16.78 10.31 23.41
N LYS A 255 17.06 9.48 24.43
CA LYS A 255 16.21 9.32 25.61
C LYS A 255 16.03 10.63 26.36
N ASN A 256 17.14 11.32 26.70
CA ASN A 256 17.13 12.56 27.47
C ASN A 256 16.41 13.68 26.70
N GLN A 257 16.67 13.81 25.41
CA GLN A 257 16.01 14.81 24.57
C GLN A 257 14.52 14.51 24.41
N LEU A 258 14.14 13.23 24.23
CA LEU A 258 12.74 12.82 24.15
C LEU A 258 12.00 13.07 25.47
N GLU A 259 12.60 12.77 26.60
CA GLU A 259 12.02 13.07 27.92
C GLU A 259 11.78 14.59 28.08
N ASN A 260 12.74 15.41 27.67
CA ASN A 260 12.60 16.88 27.67
C ASN A 260 11.49 17.35 26.72
N LEU A 261 11.34 16.73 25.53
CA LEU A 261 10.23 17.01 24.60
C LEU A 261 8.90 16.69 25.26
N MET A 262 8.76 15.51 25.88
CA MET A 262 7.54 15.11 26.59
C MET A 262 7.21 16.03 27.76
N TRP A 263 8.22 16.52 28.48
CA TRP A 263 8.03 17.53 29.52
C TRP A 263 7.56 18.89 28.98
N ARG A 264 8.01 19.30 27.79
CA ARG A 264 7.55 20.55 27.12
C ARG A 264 6.10 20.48 26.67
N ILE A 265 5.66 19.29 26.18
CA ILE A 265 4.29 19.07 25.68
C ILE A 265 3.27 18.88 26.83
N ARG A 266 3.70 18.81 28.08
CA ARG A 266 2.98 18.43 29.31
C ARG A 266 1.70 19.23 29.62
N SER A 267 1.22 20.16 28.81
CA SER A 267 0.00 20.91 29.11
C SER A 267 -1.22 20.02 29.38
N ASP A 268 -1.24 18.76 28.83
CA ASP A 268 -2.33 17.83 28.93
C ASP A 268 -1.82 16.37 29.10
N LYS A 269 -2.75 15.44 29.30
CA LYS A 269 -2.43 14.01 29.33
C LYS A 269 -1.91 13.54 27.99
N MET A 270 -0.99 12.58 27.99
CA MET A 270 -0.34 12.06 26.78
C MET A 270 -0.47 10.56 26.68
N LEU A 271 -0.70 10.06 25.46
CA LEU A 271 -0.77 8.64 25.15
C LEU A 271 0.24 8.30 24.04
N LEU A 272 1.25 7.52 24.38
CA LEU A 272 2.17 6.93 23.42
C LEU A 272 1.73 5.51 23.08
N VAL A 273 1.53 5.23 21.81
CA VAL A 273 1.21 3.90 21.31
C VAL A 273 2.41 3.36 20.54
N LEU A 274 2.91 2.20 20.97
CA LEU A 274 3.97 1.46 20.30
C LEU A 274 3.37 0.18 19.69
N ASP A 275 3.23 0.16 18.40
CA ASP A 275 2.62 -0.99 17.70
C ASP A 275 3.67 -1.99 17.23
N ASP A 276 3.37 -3.29 17.36
CA ASP A 276 4.20 -4.46 17.01
C ASP A 276 5.57 -4.51 17.71
N VAL A 277 5.54 -4.34 19.06
CA VAL A 277 6.76 -4.44 19.91
C VAL A 277 7.20 -5.89 20.07
N TRP A 278 8.48 -6.14 19.86
CA TRP A 278 9.11 -7.45 19.88
C TRP A 278 9.80 -7.75 21.21
N SER A 279 10.08 -9.03 21.47
CA SER A 279 10.74 -9.47 22.73
C SER A 279 12.10 -8.77 22.98
N GLU A 280 12.85 -8.52 21.92
CA GLU A 280 14.16 -7.85 21.97
C GLU A 280 14.05 -6.36 22.30
N SER A 281 12.87 -5.79 22.20
CA SER A 281 12.60 -4.37 22.42
C SER A 281 12.11 -4.04 23.84
N GLU A 282 12.23 -4.98 24.79
CA GLU A 282 11.81 -4.76 26.18
C GLU A 282 12.57 -3.61 26.84
N SER A 283 13.89 -3.50 26.56
CA SER A 283 14.72 -2.39 27.03
C SER A 283 14.23 -1.03 26.49
N LEU A 284 13.86 -0.96 25.19
CA LEU A 284 13.30 0.23 24.58
C LEU A 284 12.03 0.70 25.32
N VAL A 285 11.13 -0.22 25.64
CA VAL A 285 9.89 0.11 26.36
C VAL A 285 10.20 0.63 27.76
N GLN A 286 11.19 0.04 28.46
CA GLN A 286 11.64 0.54 29.76
C GLN A 286 12.22 1.95 29.67
N ASP A 287 13.00 2.21 28.63
CA ASP A 287 13.61 3.52 28.40
C ASP A 287 12.59 4.63 28.09
N LEU A 288 11.44 4.26 27.49
CA LEU A 288 10.34 5.20 27.20
C LEU A 288 9.39 5.40 28.38
N LYS A 289 9.59 4.71 29.50
CA LYS A 289 8.75 4.81 30.69
C LYS A 289 9.15 6.02 31.57
N PHE A 290 8.89 7.22 31.06
CA PHE A 290 9.19 8.47 31.78
C PHE A 290 8.24 8.69 32.97
N GLN A 291 8.75 9.30 34.02
CA GLN A 291 7.98 9.65 35.23
C GLN A 291 7.27 11.01 35.05
N ILE A 292 6.36 11.07 34.06
CA ILE A 292 5.61 12.29 33.74
C ILE A 292 4.14 12.10 34.15
N PRO A 293 3.54 13.00 34.94
CA PRO A 293 2.12 12.91 35.28
C PRO A 293 1.22 12.94 34.07
N GLY A 294 0.27 11.99 33.99
CA GLY A 294 -0.67 11.90 32.87
C GLY A 294 -0.11 11.23 31.61
N TYR A 295 1.16 10.83 31.61
CA TYR A 295 1.77 10.07 30.51
C TYR A 295 1.47 8.57 30.61
N LYS A 296 0.89 8.03 29.56
CA LYS A 296 0.53 6.61 29.45
C LYS A 296 1.08 6.00 28.18
N ILE A 297 1.42 4.72 28.25
CA ILE A 297 1.96 3.94 27.13
C ILE A 297 1.05 2.73 26.88
N VAL A 298 0.67 2.52 25.63
CA VAL A 298 0.03 1.30 25.17
C VAL A 298 0.95 0.63 24.16
N ILE A 299 1.24 -0.63 24.37
CA ILE A 299 2.03 -1.40 23.39
C ILE A 299 1.22 -2.57 22.87
N THR A 300 1.37 -2.89 21.57
CA THR A 300 0.92 -4.15 21.03
C THR A 300 2.09 -5.09 20.85
N SER A 301 1.93 -6.35 21.21
CA SER A 301 2.97 -7.36 21.04
C SER A 301 2.40 -8.73 20.73
N ARG A 302 3.18 -9.55 20.06
CA ARG A 302 2.91 -11.00 19.91
C ARG A 302 3.42 -11.80 21.08
N PHE A 303 4.21 -11.17 21.98
CA PHE A 303 4.88 -11.79 23.10
C PHE A 303 4.31 -11.27 24.41
N LEU A 304 4.40 -12.09 25.43
CA LEU A 304 4.15 -11.70 26.80
C LEU A 304 5.45 -11.12 27.38
N PHE A 305 5.35 -10.01 28.08
CA PHE A 305 6.48 -9.41 28.80
C PHE A 305 6.26 -9.59 30.30
N PRO A 306 6.93 -10.59 30.94
CA PRO A 306 6.71 -10.91 32.36
C PRO A 306 7.02 -9.77 33.32
N ARG A 307 7.85 -8.79 32.89
CA ARG A 307 8.24 -7.63 33.70
C ARG A 307 7.21 -6.51 33.71
N PHE A 308 6.18 -6.58 32.83
CA PHE A 308 5.13 -5.57 32.79
C PHE A 308 3.86 -6.08 33.43
N ASN A 309 3.48 -5.46 34.57
CA ASN A 309 2.38 -5.94 35.41
C ASN A 309 1.00 -5.79 34.78
N ALA A 310 0.81 -4.88 33.84
CA ALA A 310 -0.48 -4.63 33.20
C ALA A 310 -0.50 -5.18 31.77
N THR A 311 -0.92 -6.44 31.64
CA THR A 311 -1.08 -7.09 30.33
C THR A 311 -2.56 -7.37 30.06
N TYR A 312 -2.98 -7.09 28.87
CA TYR A 312 -4.29 -7.43 28.30
C TYR A 312 -4.09 -8.43 27.18
N GLU A 313 -4.54 -9.67 27.39
CA GLU A 313 -4.47 -10.70 26.38
C GLU A 313 -5.72 -10.66 25.52
N LEU A 314 -5.55 -10.34 24.21
CA LEU A 314 -6.65 -10.28 23.26
C LEU A 314 -7.03 -11.71 22.82
N SER A 315 -8.22 -12.11 23.18
CA SER A 315 -8.77 -13.42 22.77
C SER A 315 -9.13 -13.42 21.28
N LEU A 316 -9.16 -14.60 20.69
CA LEU A 316 -9.66 -14.81 19.34
C LEU A 316 -11.18 -14.59 19.29
N LEU A 317 -11.71 -14.31 18.10
CA LEU A 317 -13.14 -14.11 17.89
C LEU A 317 -13.94 -15.37 18.30
N ASN A 318 -15.05 -15.16 18.97
CA ASN A 318 -16.02 -16.21 19.22
C ASN A 318 -16.64 -16.72 17.90
N HIS A 319 -17.37 -17.82 17.97
CA HIS A 319 -17.92 -18.47 16.77
C HIS A 319 -18.89 -17.58 15.98
N ASN A 320 -19.68 -16.75 16.65
CA ASN A 320 -20.65 -15.88 15.99
C ASN A 320 -19.94 -14.73 15.27
N ASP A 321 -19.01 -14.06 15.95
CA ASP A 321 -18.22 -12.96 15.38
C ASP A 321 -17.32 -13.45 14.24
N ALA A 322 -16.70 -14.62 14.41
CA ALA A 322 -15.91 -15.26 13.37
C ALA A 322 -16.76 -15.57 12.11
N ARG A 323 -18.01 -16.01 12.32
CA ARG A 323 -18.94 -16.24 11.22
C ARG A 323 -19.31 -14.95 10.52
N VAL A 324 -19.58 -13.87 11.25
CA VAL A 324 -19.88 -12.56 10.67
C VAL A 324 -18.72 -12.05 9.83
N LEU A 325 -17.50 -12.12 10.36
CA LEU A 325 -16.30 -11.67 9.63
C LEU A 325 -16.05 -12.51 8.38
N LEU A 326 -16.20 -13.84 8.46
CA LEU A 326 -16.06 -14.71 7.29
C LEU A 326 -17.14 -14.44 6.26
N CYS A 327 -18.42 -14.25 6.68
CA CYS A 327 -19.52 -13.88 5.79
C CYS A 327 -19.22 -12.60 5.03
N TYR A 328 -18.74 -11.59 5.72
CA TYR A 328 -18.37 -10.31 5.13
C TYR A 328 -17.25 -10.47 4.09
N SER A 329 -16.23 -11.25 4.41
CA SER A 329 -15.08 -11.45 3.52
C SER A 329 -15.39 -12.36 2.33
N ALA A 330 -16.25 -13.36 2.51
CA ALA A 330 -16.52 -14.40 1.52
C ALA A 330 -17.75 -14.15 0.64
N PHE A 331 -18.69 -13.34 1.10
CA PHE A 331 -19.97 -13.12 0.42
C PHE A 331 -20.61 -14.41 -0.14
N PRO A 332 -20.88 -15.42 0.68
CA PRO A 332 -21.35 -16.72 0.22
C PRO A 332 -22.77 -16.64 -0.36
N ARG A 333 -23.00 -17.35 -1.48
CA ARG A 333 -24.31 -17.39 -2.16
C ARG A 333 -25.33 -18.30 -1.46
N ASP A 334 -24.87 -19.42 -0.86
CA ASP A 334 -25.73 -20.52 -0.41
C ASP A 334 -25.52 -20.88 1.08
N GLY A 335 -25.13 -19.94 1.89
CA GLY A 335 -24.84 -20.21 3.31
C GLY A 335 -23.46 -20.84 3.52
N ILE A 336 -22.82 -20.49 4.65
CA ILE A 336 -21.48 -20.98 4.97
C ILE A 336 -21.57 -22.35 5.62
N PRO A 337 -20.73 -23.32 5.23
CA PRO A 337 -20.51 -24.50 6.04
C PRO A 337 -19.92 -24.09 7.40
N VAL A 338 -20.69 -24.24 8.47
CA VAL A 338 -20.33 -23.88 9.86
C VAL A 338 -18.94 -24.41 10.24
N ASN A 339 -18.55 -25.50 9.64
CA ASN A 339 -17.29 -26.17 9.92
C ASN A 339 -16.05 -25.41 9.42
N ILE A 340 -16.13 -24.58 8.38
CA ILE A 340 -15.00 -23.75 7.89
C ILE A 340 -14.63 -22.68 8.92
N VAL A 341 -15.64 -22.06 9.55
CA VAL A 341 -15.41 -21.10 10.64
C VAL A 341 -14.60 -21.72 11.77
N LYS A 342 -14.93 -22.99 12.14
CA LYS A 342 -14.22 -23.72 13.19
C LYS A 342 -12.73 -23.96 12.85
N HIS A 343 -12.41 -24.19 11.57
CA HIS A 343 -11.01 -24.39 11.15
C HIS A 343 -10.17 -23.11 11.22
N CYS A 344 -10.78 -21.95 11.01
CA CYS A 344 -10.10 -20.64 11.18
C CYS A 344 -9.84 -20.30 12.66
N LYS A 345 -10.41 -21.08 13.62
CA LYS A 345 -10.20 -20.93 15.08
C LYS A 345 -10.37 -19.50 15.60
N GLY A 346 -11.29 -18.74 15.01
CA GLY A 346 -11.55 -17.37 15.41
C GLY A 346 -10.45 -16.36 15.10
N LEU A 347 -9.44 -16.71 14.29
CA LEU A 347 -8.37 -15.79 13.92
C LEU A 347 -8.84 -14.83 12.81
N PRO A 348 -8.95 -13.50 13.06
CA PRO A 348 -9.46 -12.54 12.08
C PRO A 348 -8.73 -12.59 10.73
N LEU A 349 -7.39 -12.66 10.74
CA LEU A 349 -6.59 -12.77 9.53
C LEU A 349 -6.93 -14.03 8.73
N ALA A 350 -7.05 -15.18 9.38
CA ALA A 350 -7.40 -16.43 8.70
C ALA A 350 -8.81 -16.33 8.09
N LEU A 351 -9.77 -15.77 8.82
CA LEU A 351 -11.14 -15.60 8.38
C LEU A 351 -11.23 -14.67 7.16
N THR A 352 -10.51 -13.55 7.16
CA THR A 352 -10.50 -12.61 6.03
C THR A 352 -9.83 -13.21 4.80
N VAL A 353 -8.68 -13.86 4.95
CA VAL A 353 -7.94 -14.48 3.84
C VAL A 353 -8.71 -15.67 3.25
N VAL A 354 -9.20 -16.57 4.10
CA VAL A 354 -10.03 -17.72 3.66
C VAL A 354 -11.32 -17.22 3.01
N GLY A 355 -11.97 -16.24 3.64
CA GLY A 355 -13.18 -15.63 3.11
C GLY A 355 -12.97 -15.05 1.71
N ALA A 356 -11.93 -14.26 1.53
CA ALA A 356 -11.59 -13.67 0.23
C ALA A 356 -11.27 -14.75 -0.82
N SER A 357 -10.54 -15.81 -0.46
CA SER A 357 -10.21 -16.92 -1.38
C SER A 357 -11.44 -17.73 -1.83
N LEU A 358 -12.47 -17.78 -1.01
CA LEU A 358 -13.74 -18.49 -1.29
C LEU A 358 -14.83 -17.53 -1.81
N CYS A 359 -14.54 -16.25 -1.95
CA CYS A 359 -15.47 -15.25 -2.45
C CYS A 359 -15.95 -15.58 -3.86
N GLY A 360 -17.29 -15.64 -4.03
CA GLY A 360 -17.90 -15.97 -5.32
C GLY A 360 -17.85 -17.45 -5.72
N GLN A 361 -17.17 -18.30 -4.96
CA GLN A 361 -17.05 -19.73 -5.25
C GLN A 361 -18.34 -20.49 -4.92
N GLY A 362 -18.64 -21.53 -5.72
CA GLY A 362 -19.82 -22.37 -5.52
C GLY A 362 -19.71 -23.32 -4.32
N ALA A 363 -20.85 -23.84 -3.83
CA ALA A 363 -20.94 -24.72 -2.67
C ALA A 363 -20.03 -25.99 -2.75
N ILE A 364 -19.75 -26.48 -3.95
CA ILE A 364 -18.86 -27.62 -4.16
C ILE A 364 -17.44 -27.28 -3.72
N LYS A 365 -16.93 -26.09 -4.07
CA LYS A 365 -15.58 -25.65 -3.68
C LYS A 365 -15.46 -25.51 -2.16
N TRP A 366 -16.47 -24.95 -1.51
CA TRP A 366 -16.55 -24.84 -0.08
C TRP A 366 -16.49 -26.21 0.62
N ARG A 367 -17.28 -27.18 0.13
CA ARG A 367 -17.30 -28.57 0.66
C ARG A 367 -15.99 -29.30 0.41
N THR A 368 -15.38 -29.14 -0.76
CA THR A 368 -14.09 -29.78 -1.07
C THR A 368 -12.95 -29.20 -0.25
N THR A 369 -12.92 -27.87 -0.02
CA THR A 369 -11.97 -27.23 0.88
C THR A 369 -12.11 -27.78 2.30
N PHE A 370 -13.34 -27.84 2.81
CA PHE A 370 -13.61 -28.41 4.13
C PHE A 370 -13.17 -29.89 4.23
N LYS A 371 -13.47 -30.70 3.20
CA LYS A 371 -13.08 -32.11 3.18
C LYS A 371 -11.56 -32.29 3.25
N LYS A 372 -10.80 -31.52 2.49
CA LYS A 372 -9.32 -31.51 2.52
C LYS A 372 -8.80 -31.20 3.93
N TRP A 373 -9.38 -30.20 4.60
CA TRP A 373 -8.99 -29.83 5.96
C TRP A 373 -9.34 -30.90 7.00
N SER A 374 -10.51 -31.55 6.86
CA SER A 374 -10.93 -32.63 7.77
C SER A 374 -10.16 -33.94 7.58
N GLU A 375 -9.59 -34.17 6.39
CA GLU A 375 -8.77 -35.35 6.08
C GLU A 375 -7.29 -35.18 6.51
N GLY A 376 -6.91 -34.02 7.08
CA GLY A 376 -5.58 -33.82 7.68
C GLY A 376 -4.42 -33.76 6.67
N GLN A 377 -4.67 -33.42 5.42
CA GLN A 377 -3.68 -33.48 4.33
C GLN A 377 -2.56 -32.44 4.39
N SER A 378 -2.49 -31.55 5.38
CA SER A 378 -1.31 -30.71 5.56
C SER A 378 -0.95 -30.60 7.03
N ILE A 379 -0.13 -31.51 7.49
CA ILE A 379 0.35 -31.56 8.87
C ILE A 379 1.63 -30.74 8.96
N LEU A 380 1.54 -29.53 9.49
CA LEU A 380 2.69 -28.76 9.92
C LEU A 380 2.85 -28.93 11.43
N GLN A 381 3.94 -29.59 11.80
CA GLN A 381 4.20 -30.06 13.17
C GLN A 381 4.46 -28.94 14.14
N SER A 382 3.90 -28.47 15.01
CA SER A 382 4.18 -27.64 16.19
C SER A 382 3.61 -26.20 16.26
N HIS A 383 3.28 -25.57 15.15
CA HIS A 383 2.46 -24.35 15.14
C HIS A 383 1.30 -24.48 14.15
N SER A 384 0.81 -25.64 14.05
CA SER A 384 0.16 -26.26 12.90
C SER A 384 -1.22 -25.72 12.55
N SER A 385 -2.00 -25.28 13.52
CA SER A 385 -3.39 -24.97 13.24
C SER A 385 -3.60 -23.66 12.50
N MET A 386 -2.70 -22.72 12.68
CA MET A 386 -2.77 -21.40 12.09
C MET A 386 -2.15 -21.38 10.69
N LEU A 387 -1.00 -22.03 10.53
CA LEU A 387 -0.36 -22.22 9.23
C LEU A 387 -1.22 -23.05 8.28
N VAL A 388 -1.89 -24.09 8.77
CA VAL A 388 -2.82 -24.89 7.97
C VAL A 388 -3.99 -24.06 7.44
N SER A 389 -4.56 -23.20 8.28
CA SER A 389 -5.67 -22.34 7.84
C SER A 389 -5.23 -21.33 6.77
N LEU A 390 -4.02 -20.79 6.89
CA LEU A 390 -3.48 -19.85 5.91
C LEU A 390 -3.00 -20.56 4.65
N SER A 391 -2.37 -21.75 4.78
CA SER A 391 -1.90 -22.56 3.64
C SER A 391 -3.05 -22.92 2.70
N ALA A 392 -4.24 -23.17 3.23
CA ALA A 392 -5.39 -23.49 2.38
C ALA A 392 -5.77 -22.35 1.41
N SER A 393 -5.54 -21.10 1.78
CA SER A 393 -5.75 -19.96 0.87
C SER A 393 -4.72 -19.94 -0.26
N ILE A 394 -3.50 -20.41 0.02
CA ILE A 394 -2.42 -20.51 -0.95
C ILE A 394 -2.59 -21.76 -1.83
N ASP A 395 -3.01 -22.89 -1.22
CA ASP A 395 -3.29 -24.12 -1.96
C ASP A 395 -4.43 -23.96 -2.98
N ALA A 396 -5.37 -23.06 -2.73
CA ALA A 396 -6.41 -22.71 -3.69
C ALA A 396 -5.85 -22.05 -4.96
N LEU A 397 -4.67 -21.41 -4.88
CA LEU A 397 -4.00 -20.83 -6.05
C LEU A 397 -3.36 -21.91 -6.95
N ASP A 398 -2.99 -23.08 -6.42
CA ASP A 398 -2.32 -24.14 -7.18
C ASP A 398 -3.07 -24.59 -8.44
N HIS A 399 -4.40 -24.62 -8.35
CA HIS A 399 -5.24 -25.11 -9.45
C HIS A 399 -5.77 -23.99 -10.36
N GLU A 400 -5.89 -22.78 -9.82
CA GLU A 400 -6.54 -21.67 -10.51
C GLU A 400 -5.50 -20.72 -11.13
N LEU A 401 -4.46 -20.39 -10.39
CA LEU A 401 -3.49 -19.35 -10.73
C LEU A 401 -2.07 -19.72 -10.22
N PRO A 402 -1.40 -20.72 -10.77
CA PRO A 402 -0.13 -21.22 -10.25
C PRO A 402 0.96 -20.13 -10.21
N ILE A 403 1.00 -19.22 -11.18
CA ILE A 403 1.99 -18.12 -11.20
C ILE A 403 1.76 -17.15 -10.05
N VAL A 404 0.50 -16.86 -9.70
CA VAL A 404 0.18 -15.97 -8.56
C VAL A 404 0.65 -16.59 -7.24
N LYS A 405 0.57 -17.91 -7.09
CA LYS A 405 1.16 -18.62 -5.95
C LYS A 405 2.67 -18.44 -5.90
N GLU A 406 3.34 -18.61 -7.02
CA GLU A 406 4.80 -18.42 -7.10
C GLU A 406 5.16 -16.96 -6.74
N CYS A 407 4.41 -15.97 -7.25
CA CYS A 407 4.55 -14.56 -6.88
C CYS A 407 4.38 -14.33 -5.37
N PHE A 408 3.40 -15.00 -4.73
CA PHE A 408 3.24 -14.93 -3.28
C PHE A 408 4.47 -15.47 -2.54
N LEU A 409 5.00 -16.61 -2.97
CA LEU A 409 6.19 -17.22 -2.35
C LEU A 409 7.44 -16.34 -2.50
N ASP A 410 7.55 -15.62 -3.61
CA ASP A 410 8.67 -14.72 -3.90
C ASP A 410 8.72 -13.52 -2.93
N LEU A 411 7.59 -13.10 -2.39
CA LEU A 411 7.53 -12.03 -1.39
C LEU A 411 8.34 -12.33 -0.13
N GLY A 412 8.59 -13.62 0.17
CA GLY A 412 9.51 -14.03 1.22
C GLY A 412 10.94 -13.52 1.07
N SER A 413 11.32 -13.04 -0.12
CA SER A 413 12.65 -12.50 -0.43
C SER A 413 12.95 -11.16 0.24
N PHE A 414 11.93 -10.43 0.67
CA PHE A 414 12.07 -9.10 1.23
C PHE A 414 12.01 -9.12 2.76
N PRO A 415 12.56 -8.12 3.47
CA PRO A 415 12.51 -8.07 4.93
C PRO A 415 11.07 -7.94 5.47
N LYS A 416 10.91 -8.20 6.76
CA LYS A 416 9.65 -7.98 7.49
C LYS A 416 9.42 -6.48 7.67
N ASP A 417 8.14 -6.10 7.75
CA ASP A 417 7.68 -4.75 8.04
C ASP A 417 8.06 -3.68 6.99
N GLU A 418 8.69 -4.09 5.88
CA GLU A 418 9.13 -3.18 4.83
C GLU A 418 8.09 -3.02 3.73
N ARG A 419 8.08 -1.82 3.15
CA ARG A 419 7.29 -1.52 1.96
C ARG A 419 8.12 -1.84 0.72
N VAL A 420 7.66 -2.78 -0.07
CA VAL A 420 8.33 -3.16 -1.31
C VAL A 420 7.72 -2.39 -2.47
N ALA A 421 8.53 -1.71 -3.27
CA ALA A 421 8.02 -1.07 -4.48
C ALA A 421 7.42 -2.14 -5.42
N ALA A 422 6.21 -1.89 -5.92
CA ALA A 422 5.56 -2.80 -6.87
C ALA A 422 6.44 -3.06 -8.09
N THR A 423 7.12 -2.03 -8.58
CA THR A 423 8.08 -2.14 -9.70
C THR A 423 9.22 -3.12 -9.44
N ALA A 424 9.72 -3.21 -8.20
CA ALA A 424 10.78 -4.18 -7.86
C ALA A 424 10.28 -5.64 -7.97
N LEU A 425 9.03 -5.90 -7.60
CA LEU A 425 8.39 -7.20 -7.76
C LEU A 425 8.10 -7.50 -9.24
N MET A 426 7.60 -6.52 -9.97
CA MET A 426 7.31 -6.65 -11.40
C MET A 426 8.59 -6.97 -12.18
N ASP A 427 9.67 -6.26 -11.94
CA ASP A 427 10.98 -6.50 -12.55
C ASP A 427 11.47 -7.95 -12.35
N MET A 428 11.25 -8.48 -11.15
CA MET A 428 11.59 -9.87 -10.82
C MET A 428 10.69 -10.87 -11.54
N TRP A 429 9.38 -10.66 -11.51
CA TRP A 429 8.42 -11.62 -12.05
C TRP A 429 8.39 -11.67 -13.58
N VAL A 430 8.61 -10.54 -14.25
CA VAL A 430 8.79 -10.50 -15.72
C VAL A 430 9.90 -11.46 -16.15
N GLU A 431 11.04 -11.43 -15.48
CA GLU A 431 12.18 -12.25 -15.85
C GLU A 431 12.08 -13.71 -15.38
N LEU A 432 11.45 -13.97 -14.23
CA LEU A 432 11.28 -15.32 -13.69
C LEU A 432 10.21 -16.12 -14.42
N TYR A 433 9.13 -15.46 -14.80
CA TYR A 433 7.95 -16.15 -15.35
C TYR A 433 7.70 -15.84 -16.82
N ASN A 434 8.62 -15.13 -17.49
CA ASN A 434 8.52 -14.68 -18.88
C ASN A 434 7.17 -13.97 -19.15
N LEU A 435 6.80 -13.08 -18.24
CA LEU A 435 5.61 -12.26 -18.38
C LEU A 435 5.89 -11.08 -19.33
N ASP A 436 4.84 -10.35 -19.68
CA ASP A 436 4.98 -9.24 -20.62
C ASP A 436 5.89 -8.12 -20.06
N GLU A 437 6.72 -7.55 -20.93
CA GLU A 437 7.66 -6.48 -20.57
C GLU A 437 6.94 -5.19 -20.12
N LYS A 438 5.68 -5.00 -20.53
CA LYS A 438 4.87 -3.83 -20.15
C LYS A 438 4.23 -3.94 -18.77
N GLY A 439 4.40 -5.07 -18.08
CA GLY A 439 3.96 -5.24 -16.70
C GLY A 439 2.46 -5.43 -16.49
N MET A 440 1.65 -5.57 -17.54
CA MET A 440 0.19 -5.73 -17.41
C MET A 440 -0.19 -7.00 -16.63
N TYR A 441 0.40 -8.15 -16.96
CA TYR A 441 0.13 -9.42 -16.26
C TYR A 441 0.71 -9.42 -14.84
N THR A 442 1.86 -8.79 -14.62
CA THR A 442 2.43 -8.68 -13.27
C THR A 442 1.59 -7.78 -12.37
N SER A 443 1.03 -6.71 -12.92
CA SER A 443 0.06 -5.86 -12.23
C SER A 443 -1.22 -6.63 -11.90
N GLU A 444 -1.76 -7.43 -12.83
CA GLU A 444 -2.91 -8.30 -12.58
C GLU A 444 -2.63 -9.27 -11.42
N HIS A 445 -1.44 -9.87 -11.37
CA HIS A 445 -1.04 -10.77 -10.28
C HIS A 445 -0.96 -10.06 -8.93
N LEU A 446 -0.46 -8.81 -8.89
CA LEU A 446 -0.48 -7.99 -7.68
C LEU A 446 -1.90 -7.68 -7.21
N HIS A 447 -2.77 -7.30 -8.12
CA HIS A 447 -4.18 -7.06 -7.82
C HIS A 447 -4.89 -8.34 -7.35
N GLU A 448 -4.58 -9.49 -7.93
CA GLU A 448 -5.12 -10.77 -7.49
C GLU A 448 -4.65 -11.13 -6.08
N LEU A 449 -3.36 -10.96 -5.77
CA LEU A 449 -2.85 -11.14 -4.40
C LEU A 449 -3.52 -10.16 -3.41
N SER A 450 -3.75 -8.92 -3.82
CA SER A 450 -4.42 -7.92 -2.99
C SER A 450 -5.90 -8.24 -2.79
N SER A 451 -6.61 -8.69 -3.83
CA SER A 451 -8.02 -9.08 -3.74
C SER A 451 -8.26 -10.24 -2.79
N ARG A 452 -7.25 -11.10 -2.61
CA ARG A 452 -7.25 -12.24 -1.67
C ARG A 452 -6.74 -11.88 -0.27
N ASN A 453 -6.46 -10.62 0.02
CA ASN A 453 -5.86 -10.12 1.28
C ASN A 453 -4.50 -10.79 1.61
N LEU A 454 -3.75 -11.20 0.60
CA LEU A 454 -2.41 -11.76 0.74
C LEU A 454 -1.34 -10.67 0.77
N VAL A 455 -1.65 -9.52 0.16
CA VAL A 455 -0.86 -8.29 0.22
C VAL A 455 -1.80 -7.08 0.32
N HIS A 456 -1.26 -5.94 0.72
CA HIS A 456 -1.94 -4.65 0.63
C HIS A 456 -1.18 -3.75 -0.33
N LEU A 457 -1.88 -3.22 -1.32
CA LEU A 457 -1.36 -2.20 -2.22
C LEU A 457 -1.60 -0.83 -1.60
N VAL A 458 -0.51 -0.11 -1.35
CA VAL A 458 -0.55 1.24 -0.79
C VAL A 458 -0.17 2.20 -1.92
N PRO A 459 -1.10 3.02 -2.41
CA PRO A 459 -0.78 3.99 -3.44
C PRO A 459 0.21 5.02 -2.87
N ILE A 460 1.23 5.35 -3.64
CA ILE A 460 2.20 6.40 -3.30
C ILE A 460 1.56 7.77 -3.52
N ARG A 461 0.66 7.87 -4.52
CA ARG A 461 -0.09 9.08 -4.86
C ARG A 461 -1.56 8.76 -5.11
N LYS A 462 -2.47 9.70 -4.77
CA LYS A 462 -3.91 9.52 -4.95
C LYS A 462 -4.41 9.85 -6.37
N ASP A 463 -3.63 10.55 -7.17
CA ASP A 463 -4.10 11.25 -8.37
C ASP A 463 -3.60 10.64 -9.69
N VAL A 464 -3.19 9.39 -9.67
CA VAL A 464 -2.79 8.74 -10.93
C VAL A 464 -4.03 8.21 -11.62
N GLY A 465 -4.45 8.90 -12.66
CA GLY A 465 -5.37 8.31 -13.63
C GLY A 465 -4.75 7.01 -14.12
N GLU A 466 -5.54 5.92 -14.07
CA GLU A 466 -5.13 4.59 -14.57
C GLU A 466 -4.85 4.69 -16.09
N LEU A 467 -3.63 5.06 -16.45
CA LEU A 467 -3.12 4.83 -17.80
C LEU A 467 -2.79 3.35 -17.96
N GLU A 468 -3.26 2.78 -19.06
CA GLU A 468 -3.08 1.38 -19.41
C GLU A 468 -1.64 0.90 -19.13
N GLY A 469 -1.49 0.03 -18.13
CA GLY A 469 -0.27 -0.75 -17.90
C GLY A 469 0.73 -0.23 -16.89
N TYR A 470 0.52 0.93 -16.21
CA TYR A 470 1.49 1.46 -15.26
C TYR A 470 0.98 1.44 -13.82
N CYS A 471 1.21 0.33 -13.10
CA CYS A 471 1.10 0.25 -11.64
C CYS A 471 2.33 0.79 -10.91
N ASP A 472 3.07 1.73 -11.50
CA ASP A 472 4.38 2.17 -11.02
C ASP A 472 4.36 2.90 -9.67
N GLU A 473 3.19 3.25 -9.14
CA GLU A 473 3.09 4.10 -7.96
C GLU A 473 2.48 3.41 -6.73
N HIS A 474 2.70 2.12 -6.59
CA HIS A 474 2.24 1.39 -5.42
C HIS A 474 3.41 0.79 -4.63
N HIS A 475 3.29 0.85 -3.30
CA HIS A 475 4.05 -0.02 -2.42
C HIS A 475 3.22 -1.26 -2.05
N VAL A 476 3.88 -2.38 -2.01
CA VAL A 476 3.31 -3.65 -1.56
C VAL A 476 3.72 -3.87 -0.12
N THR A 477 2.74 -4.11 0.75
CA THR A 477 2.97 -4.52 2.14
C THR A 477 2.36 -5.88 2.37
N GLN A 478 3.06 -6.73 3.10
CA GLN A 478 2.60 -8.07 3.44
C GLN A 478 2.60 -8.25 4.96
N HIS A 479 1.53 -8.83 5.48
CA HIS A 479 1.50 -9.16 6.90
C HIS A 479 2.54 -10.22 7.24
N ASP A 480 3.25 -10.06 8.35
CA ASP A 480 4.35 -10.92 8.78
C ASP A 480 4.05 -12.42 8.75
N LEU A 481 2.85 -12.83 9.17
CA LEU A 481 2.45 -14.24 9.13
C LEU A 481 2.39 -14.80 7.72
N LEU A 482 1.92 -13.99 6.76
CA LEU A 482 1.85 -14.40 5.36
C LEU A 482 3.25 -14.48 4.76
N ARG A 483 4.13 -13.56 5.15
CA ARG A 483 5.55 -13.64 4.76
C ARG A 483 6.25 -14.85 5.38
N GLU A 484 6.01 -15.12 6.67
CA GLU A 484 6.54 -16.32 7.33
C GLU A 484 6.01 -17.61 6.69
N LEU A 485 4.74 -17.59 6.27
CA LEU A 485 4.17 -18.70 5.51
C LEU A 485 4.89 -18.90 4.16
N ALA A 486 5.14 -17.80 3.40
CA ALA A 486 5.87 -17.87 2.14
C ALA A 486 7.29 -18.44 2.33
N VAL A 487 8.01 -17.98 3.35
CA VAL A 487 9.35 -18.51 3.72
C VAL A 487 9.27 -19.98 4.14
N HIS A 488 8.27 -20.35 4.95
CA HIS A 488 8.08 -21.72 5.40
C HIS A 488 7.80 -22.67 4.22
N LEU A 489 6.84 -22.33 3.36
CA LEU A 489 6.50 -23.15 2.19
C LEU A 489 7.69 -23.31 1.24
N SER A 490 8.47 -22.23 1.04
CA SER A 490 9.69 -22.25 0.21
C SER A 490 10.84 -23.06 0.83
N SER A 491 10.76 -23.37 2.12
CA SER A 491 11.84 -24.02 2.88
C SER A 491 11.64 -25.52 3.10
N GLN A 492 10.55 -26.09 2.60
CA GLN A 492 10.20 -27.52 2.87
C GLN A 492 11.17 -28.51 2.18
N GLU A 493 11.74 -28.11 1.04
CA GLU A 493 12.68 -28.94 0.32
C GLU A 493 14.10 -28.86 0.89
N PRO A 494 14.95 -29.88 0.67
CA PRO A 494 16.37 -29.78 0.98
C PRO A 494 17.03 -28.59 0.27
N ILE A 495 17.99 -27.91 0.91
CA ILE A 495 18.61 -26.67 0.43
C ILE A 495 19.07 -26.76 -1.03
N ALA A 496 19.66 -27.89 -1.42
CA ALA A 496 20.15 -28.10 -2.78
C ALA A 496 19.05 -28.17 -3.85
N GLN A 497 17.79 -28.37 -3.46
CA GLN A 497 16.64 -28.52 -4.36
C GLN A 497 15.70 -27.31 -4.33
N ARG A 498 15.91 -26.36 -3.39
CA ARG A 498 15.05 -25.20 -3.24
C ARG A 498 15.11 -24.27 -4.44
N ASN A 499 13.97 -23.89 -4.96
CA ASN A 499 13.88 -22.85 -6.00
C ASN A 499 14.16 -21.45 -5.42
N ARG A 500 13.91 -21.24 -4.13
CA ARG A 500 14.11 -19.98 -3.39
C ARG A 500 14.99 -20.23 -2.18
N LEU A 501 16.01 -19.42 -2.03
CA LEU A 501 16.89 -19.46 -0.87
C LEU A 501 16.92 -18.08 -0.20
N PHE A 502 16.35 -18.02 0.99
CA PHE A 502 16.30 -16.81 1.81
C PHE A 502 17.27 -16.97 2.97
N MET A 503 18.24 -16.08 3.03
CA MET A 503 19.30 -16.14 4.03
C MET A 503 19.35 -14.87 4.86
N LYS A 504 19.62 -15.02 6.14
CA LYS A 504 19.88 -13.93 7.06
C LYS A 504 21.23 -14.14 7.74
N ILE A 505 22.15 -13.21 7.50
CA ILE A 505 23.49 -13.23 8.08
C ILE A 505 23.55 -12.20 9.19
N HIS A 506 23.79 -12.68 10.42
CA HIS A 506 23.98 -11.85 11.60
C HIS A 506 25.45 -11.68 11.89
N LYS A 507 25.94 -10.44 11.91
CA LYS A 507 27.39 -10.14 12.00
C LYS A 507 28.10 -10.80 10.82
N ASN A 508 29.06 -11.66 11.08
CA ASN A 508 29.73 -12.46 10.06
C ASN A 508 29.46 -13.97 10.25
N ASN A 509 28.35 -14.33 10.91
CA ASN A 509 27.99 -15.73 11.15
C ASN A 509 27.24 -16.30 9.96
N PHE A 510 27.95 -16.98 9.10
CA PHE A 510 27.36 -17.71 7.97
C PHE A 510 26.76 -19.03 8.45
N PRO A 511 25.67 -19.52 7.80
CA PRO A 511 25.15 -20.85 8.07
C PRO A 511 26.20 -21.92 7.86
N THR A 512 26.25 -22.94 8.75
CA THR A 512 27.22 -24.02 8.68
C THR A 512 27.23 -24.73 7.33
N TRP A 513 26.03 -24.96 6.77
CA TRP A 513 25.90 -25.57 5.44
C TRP A 513 26.56 -24.74 4.32
N TRP A 514 26.64 -23.40 4.44
CA TRP A 514 27.36 -22.58 3.46
C TRP A 514 28.85 -22.76 3.58
N ILE A 515 29.38 -22.78 4.81
CA ILE A 515 30.82 -22.98 5.05
C ILE A 515 31.24 -24.39 4.65
N GLU A 516 30.38 -25.39 4.88
CA GLU A 516 30.68 -26.80 4.59
C GLU A 516 30.40 -27.21 3.14
N GLN A 517 29.50 -26.46 2.43
CA GLN A 517 29.02 -26.83 1.08
C GLN A 517 29.91 -26.38 -0.09
N ILE A 518 31.22 -26.28 0.12
CA ILE A 518 32.20 -25.93 -0.93
C ILE A 518 32.09 -26.83 -2.17
N ARG A 519 31.35 -27.94 -2.15
CA ARG A 519 31.36 -28.97 -3.19
C ARG A 519 30.06 -29.18 -3.97
N GLN A 520 28.93 -28.71 -3.53
CA GLN A 520 27.67 -28.90 -4.26
C GLN A 520 27.03 -27.57 -4.63
N PRO A 521 26.77 -27.29 -5.92
CA PRO A 521 26.12 -26.05 -6.35
C PRO A 521 24.68 -26.00 -5.88
N ILE A 522 24.21 -24.79 -5.54
CA ILE A 522 22.84 -24.51 -5.16
C ILE A 522 22.01 -24.35 -6.44
N ASN A 523 20.82 -24.98 -6.46
CA ASN A 523 19.91 -24.94 -7.61
C ASN A 523 18.86 -23.83 -7.53
N ALA A 524 18.93 -22.93 -6.55
CA ALA A 524 17.95 -21.86 -6.39
C ALA A 524 17.93 -20.92 -7.61
N ARG A 525 16.74 -20.54 -8.04
CA ARG A 525 16.51 -19.49 -9.04
C ARG A 525 16.50 -18.10 -8.40
N ILE A 526 16.03 -18.01 -7.15
CA ILE A 526 16.01 -16.78 -6.36
C ILE A 526 16.93 -16.96 -5.15
N LEU A 527 17.85 -16.02 -5.00
CA LEU A 527 18.70 -15.89 -3.83
C LEU A 527 18.46 -14.54 -3.17
N SER A 528 18.00 -14.55 -1.94
CA SER A 528 17.84 -13.34 -1.12
C SER A 528 18.75 -13.44 0.11
N ILE A 529 19.62 -12.45 0.29
CA ILE A 529 20.53 -12.35 1.42
C ILE A 529 20.26 -11.06 2.17
N SER A 530 19.93 -11.20 3.46
CA SER A 530 19.77 -10.07 4.37
C SER A 530 20.91 -10.02 5.35
N THR A 531 21.56 -8.86 5.49
CA THR A 531 22.69 -8.64 6.41
C THR A 531 22.34 -7.56 7.42
N ASP A 532 22.92 -7.67 8.63
CA ASP A 532 22.73 -6.66 9.68
C ASP A 532 23.78 -5.53 9.61
N GLU A 533 23.67 -4.56 10.53
CA GLU A 533 24.55 -3.40 10.60
C GLU A 533 26.02 -3.77 10.90
N ALA A 534 26.25 -4.89 11.58
CA ALA A 534 27.57 -5.35 11.99
C ALA A 534 28.27 -6.23 10.93
N PHE A 535 27.67 -6.40 9.77
CA PHE A 535 28.24 -7.20 8.70
C PHE A 535 29.40 -6.48 8.01
N CYS A 536 30.56 -7.12 7.95
CA CYS A 536 31.80 -6.54 7.42
C CYS A 536 32.13 -6.92 5.98
N SER A 537 31.16 -7.44 5.22
CA SER A 537 31.33 -7.87 3.82
C SER A 537 32.42 -8.92 3.59
N ASN A 538 32.75 -9.72 4.60
CA ASN A 538 33.69 -10.84 4.49
C ASN A 538 32.92 -12.06 3.94
N TRP A 539 32.87 -12.16 2.62
CA TRP A 539 32.09 -13.19 1.94
C TRP A 539 32.86 -14.52 1.82
N TYR A 540 32.16 -15.63 2.05
CA TYR A 540 32.60 -16.94 1.60
C TYR A 540 32.15 -17.20 0.16
N ASP A 541 32.88 -18.00 -0.58
CA ASP A 541 32.50 -18.39 -1.93
C ASP A 541 31.16 -19.17 -1.95
N LEU A 542 30.35 -18.97 -2.97
CA LEU A 542 29.07 -19.61 -3.15
C LEU A 542 28.89 -20.01 -4.62
N LYS A 543 28.68 -21.30 -4.88
CA LYS A 543 28.36 -21.78 -6.23
C LYS A 543 26.86 -21.87 -6.43
N ALA A 544 26.29 -20.88 -7.10
CA ALA A 544 24.85 -20.78 -7.37
C ALA A 544 24.57 -20.43 -8.86
N PRO A 545 24.95 -21.32 -9.80
CA PRO A 545 24.95 -21.01 -11.24
C PRO A 545 23.55 -20.83 -11.84
N LYS A 546 22.47 -21.30 -11.17
CA LYS A 546 21.11 -21.21 -11.66
C LYS A 546 20.36 -19.99 -11.15
N VAL A 547 20.99 -19.13 -10.35
CA VAL A 547 20.34 -17.93 -9.81
C VAL A 547 20.03 -16.96 -10.95
N GLU A 548 18.75 -16.68 -11.12
CA GLU A 548 18.22 -15.70 -12.06
C GLU A 548 17.94 -14.35 -11.39
N VAL A 549 17.60 -14.37 -10.09
CA VAL A 549 17.30 -13.17 -9.30
C VAL A 549 18.13 -13.17 -8.02
N LEU A 550 18.90 -12.10 -7.82
CA LEU A 550 19.67 -11.85 -6.60
C LEU A 550 19.13 -10.60 -5.90
N ILE A 551 18.72 -10.77 -4.64
CA ILE A 551 18.23 -9.68 -3.78
C ILE A 551 19.17 -9.56 -2.59
N LEU A 552 19.78 -8.39 -2.43
CA LEU A 552 20.67 -8.07 -1.32
C LEU A 552 20.01 -7.00 -0.46
N ASN A 553 19.61 -7.39 0.75
CA ASN A 553 19.00 -6.53 1.75
C ASN A 553 20.07 -6.20 2.79
N ILE A 554 20.54 -4.96 2.80
CA ILE A 554 21.69 -4.57 3.60
C ILE A 554 21.30 -3.53 4.65
N SER A 555 21.95 -3.61 5.83
CA SER A 555 21.78 -2.61 6.90
C SER A 555 23.12 -1.98 7.29
N SER A 556 24.25 -2.47 6.78
CA SER A 556 25.57 -1.93 7.07
C SER A 556 25.84 -0.64 6.28
N LYS A 557 26.62 0.30 6.87
CA LYS A 557 26.99 1.58 6.24
C LYS A 557 27.95 1.42 5.05
N GLN A 558 28.75 0.40 5.05
CA GLN A 558 29.67 0.05 3.96
C GLN A 558 29.42 -1.38 3.54
N TYR A 559 29.28 -1.61 2.26
CA TYR A 559 28.96 -2.91 1.72
C TYR A 559 29.72 -3.17 0.43
N SER A 560 30.47 -4.28 0.42
CA SER A 560 31.12 -4.75 -0.79
C SER A 560 30.31 -5.88 -1.41
N LEU A 561 29.99 -5.76 -2.68
CA LEU A 561 29.33 -6.83 -3.42
C LEU A 561 30.17 -8.11 -3.36
N PRO A 562 29.54 -9.27 -3.16
CA PRO A 562 30.26 -10.55 -3.09
C PRO A 562 30.85 -10.92 -4.45
N GLN A 563 32.10 -11.35 -4.44
CA GLN A 563 32.80 -11.74 -5.68
C GLN A 563 32.14 -12.98 -6.34
N PHE A 564 31.50 -13.85 -5.60
CA PHE A 564 30.81 -15.02 -6.14
C PHE A 564 29.66 -14.68 -7.13
N ILE A 565 29.22 -13.42 -7.17
CA ILE A 565 28.24 -12.93 -8.18
C ILE A 565 28.79 -13.19 -9.60
N GLU A 566 30.10 -13.06 -9.81
CA GLU A 566 30.75 -13.27 -11.11
C GLU A 566 30.51 -14.68 -11.67
N SER A 567 30.26 -15.67 -10.81
CA SER A 567 29.92 -17.04 -11.18
C SER A 567 28.45 -17.27 -11.55
N MET A 568 27.56 -16.25 -11.35
CA MET A 568 26.11 -16.36 -11.58
C MET A 568 25.75 -16.03 -13.04
N GLY A 569 26.18 -16.86 -13.98
CA GLY A 569 26.03 -16.62 -15.42
C GLY A 569 24.55 -16.56 -15.89
N GLN A 570 23.56 -16.98 -15.09
CA GLN A 570 22.13 -16.91 -15.40
C GLN A 570 21.43 -15.71 -14.77
N LEU A 571 22.16 -14.83 -14.06
CA LEU A 571 21.59 -13.72 -13.35
C LEU A 571 20.95 -12.70 -14.32
N LYS A 572 19.65 -12.45 -14.15
CA LYS A 572 18.85 -11.51 -14.94
C LYS A 572 18.48 -10.27 -14.17
N VAL A 573 18.23 -10.41 -12.85
CA VAL A 573 17.79 -9.32 -11.99
C VAL A 573 18.68 -9.19 -10.77
N LEU A 574 19.19 -8.00 -10.54
CA LEU A 574 19.94 -7.63 -9.34
C LEU A 574 19.23 -6.49 -8.62
N SER A 575 18.78 -6.73 -7.40
CA SER A 575 18.23 -5.71 -6.50
C SER A 575 19.10 -5.58 -5.26
N VAL A 576 19.59 -4.39 -5.00
CA VAL A 576 20.39 -4.07 -3.80
C VAL A 576 19.69 -2.93 -3.05
N THR A 577 19.23 -3.21 -1.84
CA THR A 577 18.48 -2.24 -1.03
C THR A 577 19.12 -2.08 0.34
N SER A 578 19.44 -0.86 0.73
CA SER A 578 19.85 -0.54 2.09
C SER A 578 18.63 -0.17 2.94
N TYR A 579 18.57 -0.81 4.12
CA TYR A 579 17.55 -0.55 5.16
C TYR A 579 18.17 0.17 6.38
N GLY A 580 19.39 0.67 6.25
CA GLY A 580 20.03 1.50 7.28
C GLY A 580 19.49 2.93 7.28
N ASP A 581 19.79 3.70 8.32
CA ASP A 581 19.36 5.10 8.47
C ASP A 581 19.97 6.05 7.43
N ASN A 582 21.10 5.68 6.81
CA ASN A 582 21.78 6.49 5.78
C ASN A 582 22.07 5.61 4.56
N PRO A 583 22.23 6.20 3.38
CA PRO A 583 22.65 5.47 2.18
C PRO A 583 23.94 4.69 2.43
N ALA A 584 23.92 3.39 2.11
CA ALA A 584 25.10 2.55 2.28
C ALA A 584 26.10 2.76 1.14
N GLN A 585 27.39 2.91 1.47
CA GLN A 585 28.44 2.99 0.45
C GLN A 585 28.65 1.63 -0.21
N LEU A 586 28.40 1.59 -1.53
CA LEU A 586 28.52 0.36 -2.32
C LEU A 586 29.90 0.25 -2.97
N HIS A 587 30.55 -0.87 -2.72
CA HIS A 587 31.89 -1.19 -3.26
C HIS A 587 31.85 -2.43 -4.15
N ASN A 588 32.94 -2.65 -4.91
CA ASN A 588 33.14 -3.81 -5.81
C ASN A 588 32.12 -3.88 -6.97
N LEU A 589 31.75 -2.74 -7.56
CA LEU A 589 30.92 -2.68 -8.77
C LEU A 589 31.51 -3.43 -9.98
N PRO A 590 32.83 -3.56 -10.18
CA PRO A 590 33.39 -4.34 -11.27
C PRO A 590 32.85 -5.76 -11.40
N SER A 591 32.49 -6.40 -10.28
CA SER A 591 31.89 -7.75 -10.31
C SER A 591 30.57 -7.84 -11.06
N ILE A 592 29.85 -6.72 -11.25
CA ILE A 592 28.61 -6.66 -12.03
C ILE A 592 28.93 -6.67 -13.54
N GLY A 593 30.00 -6.01 -13.96
CA GLY A 593 30.32 -5.78 -15.38
C GLY A 593 30.58 -7.06 -16.20
N VAL A 594 30.80 -8.20 -15.55
CA VAL A 594 30.99 -9.51 -16.22
C VAL A 594 29.68 -10.29 -16.45
N LEU A 595 28.56 -9.80 -15.94
CA LEU A 595 27.26 -10.49 -15.94
C LEU A 595 26.51 -10.27 -17.26
N SER A 596 26.85 -11.04 -18.30
CA SER A 596 26.30 -10.85 -19.66
C SER A 596 24.78 -11.02 -19.78
N ASN A 597 24.13 -11.78 -18.91
CA ASN A 597 22.70 -12.03 -18.95
C ASN A 597 21.86 -11.06 -18.10
N LEU A 598 22.50 -10.10 -17.42
CA LEU A 598 21.83 -9.16 -16.54
C LEU A 598 20.97 -8.18 -17.36
N LYS A 599 19.68 -8.15 -17.04
CA LYS A 599 18.69 -7.35 -17.74
C LYS A 599 18.16 -6.19 -16.90
N ARG A 600 18.04 -6.38 -15.58
CA ARG A 600 17.44 -5.38 -14.68
C ARG A 600 18.31 -5.18 -13.46
N ILE A 601 18.63 -3.93 -13.14
CA ILE A 601 19.35 -3.52 -11.94
C ILE A 601 18.50 -2.49 -11.19
N ARG A 602 18.34 -2.71 -9.89
CA ARG A 602 17.73 -1.74 -8.99
C ARG A 602 18.62 -1.50 -7.78
N PHE A 603 19.00 -0.27 -7.58
CA PHE A 603 19.71 0.23 -6.41
C PHE A 603 18.78 1.12 -5.59
N THR A 604 18.68 0.83 -4.30
CA THR A 604 17.80 1.59 -3.41
C THR A 604 18.55 2.00 -2.15
N HIS A 605 18.55 3.28 -1.84
CA HIS A 605 19.17 3.88 -0.66
C HIS A 605 20.68 3.54 -0.53
N LEU A 606 21.42 3.80 -1.61
CA LEU A 606 22.85 3.53 -1.74
C LEU A 606 23.61 4.78 -2.11
N SER A 607 24.84 4.91 -1.60
CA SER A 607 25.82 5.90 -2.05
C SER A 607 26.80 5.22 -3.00
N VAL A 608 26.78 5.62 -4.27
CA VAL A 608 27.65 5.10 -5.32
C VAL A 608 28.80 6.08 -5.51
N SER A 609 29.82 5.98 -4.65
CA SER A 609 30.98 6.86 -4.65
C SER A 609 32.03 6.49 -5.68
N SER A 610 31.93 5.29 -6.28
CA SER A 610 32.82 4.82 -7.34
C SER A 610 32.14 4.91 -8.70
N SER A 611 32.92 5.00 -9.76
CA SER A 611 32.39 5.04 -11.13
C SER A 611 31.46 3.86 -11.42
N ILE A 612 30.30 4.14 -12.02
CA ILE A 612 29.34 3.13 -12.51
C ILE A 612 29.72 2.56 -13.90
N GLN A 613 30.89 2.89 -14.41
CA GLN A 613 31.43 2.39 -15.69
C GLN A 613 31.23 0.89 -15.92
N PRO A 614 31.46 0.00 -14.92
CA PRO A 614 31.25 -1.42 -15.11
C PRO A 614 29.81 -1.78 -15.51
N ILE A 615 28.81 -1.01 -15.06
CA ILE A 615 27.39 -1.20 -15.43
C ILE A 615 27.19 -0.85 -16.90
N PHE A 616 27.87 0.17 -17.41
CA PHE A 616 27.76 0.61 -18.80
C PHE A 616 28.29 -0.39 -19.82
N ALA A 617 29.11 -1.35 -19.38
CA ALA A 617 29.62 -2.44 -20.21
C ALA A 617 28.55 -3.55 -20.47
N LEU A 618 27.42 -3.54 -19.74
CA LEU A 618 26.39 -4.57 -19.84
C LEU A 618 25.59 -4.46 -21.14
N GLN A 619 25.73 -5.45 -22.01
CA GLN A 619 25.11 -5.45 -23.33
C GLN A 619 23.60 -5.75 -23.33
N ASN A 620 23.12 -6.52 -22.35
CA ASN A 620 21.73 -6.98 -22.30
C ASN A 620 20.89 -6.24 -21.26
N LEU A 621 21.42 -5.19 -20.63
CA LEU A 621 20.69 -4.43 -19.64
C LEU A 621 19.53 -3.66 -20.31
N GLN A 622 18.31 -3.89 -19.83
CA GLN A 622 17.07 -3.29 -20.32
C GLN A 622 16.54 -2.22 -19.37
N LYS A 623 16.72 -2.43 -18.06
CA LYS A 623 16.24 -1.48 -17.04
C LYS A 623 17.28 -1.19 -15.97
N LEU A 624 17.44 0.09 -15.65
CA LEU A 624 18.32 0.58 -14.58
C LEU A 624 17.56 1.57 -13.71
N SER A 625 17.48 1.29 -12.40
CA SER A 625 16.75 2.12 -11.45
C SER A 625 17.63 2.52 -10.28
N PHE A 626 17.66 3.81 -9.97
CA PHE A 626 18.27 4.40 -8.78
C PHE A 626 17.18 5.07 -7.94
N VAL A 627 16.97 4.58 -6.74
CA VAL A 627 15.92 5.08 -5.83
C VAL A 627 16.58 5.53 -4.52
N MET A 628 16.39 6.78 -4.12
CA MET A 628 17.03 7.36 -2.92
C MET A 628 18.57 7.20 -2.91
N CYS A 629 19.20 7.22 -4.07
CA CYS A 629 20.66 7.03 -4.20
C CYS A 629 21.40 8.36 -4.23
N GLU A 630 22.65 8.33 -3.72
CA GLU A 630 23.63 9.41 -3.88
C GLU A 630 24.52 9.09 -5.09
N LEU A 631 24.49 9.95 -6.12
CA LEU A 631 25.08 9.72 -7.44
C LEU A 631 26.03 10.80 -7.91
N SER A 632 26.23 11.89 -7.14
CA SER A 632 27.01 13.07 -7.55
C SER A 632 28.42 12.75 -8.08
N ASN A 633 29.03 11.64 -7.63
CA ASN A 633 30.35 11.20 -8.08
C ASN A 633 30.32 10.02 -9.05
N ALA A 634 29.16 9.45 -9.32
CA ALA A 634 29.03 8.23 -10.10
C ALA A 634 29.30 8.45 -11.60
N PHE A 635 29.06 9.66 -12.12
CA PHE A 635 29.13 10.02 -13.54
C PHE A 635 30.36 10.84 -13.92
N THR A 636 31.27 11.17 -13.00
CA THR A 636 32.33 12.19 -13.19
C THR A 636 33.44 11.80 -14.16
N ASN A 637 33.50 10.60 -14.72
CA ASN A 637 34.60 10.13 -15.57
C ASN A 637 34.18 9.79 -17.02
N ASP A 638 33.05 10.27 -17.49
CA ASP A 638 32.55 9.97 -18.85
C ASP A 638 33.19 10.82 -19.93
N THR A 639 34.44 10.49 -20.28
CA THR A 639 35.14 11.14 -21.41
C THR A 639 35.36 10.19 -22.62
N THR A 640 34.88 8.96 -22.57
CA THR A 640 35.14 8.00 -23.67
C THR A 640 33.83 7.65 -24.40
N GLY A 641 33.79 7.97 -25.70
CA GLY A 641 32.66 7.72 -26.62
C GLY A 641 32.33 6.25 -26.91
N SER A 642 32.41 5.39 -25.92
CA SER A 642 31.91 4.00 -26.06
C SER A 642 30.40 3.99 -26.00
N PRO A 643 29.70 3.20 -26.80
CA PRO A 643 28.25 3.08 -26.74
C PRO A 643 27.86 2.50 -25.38
N MET A 644 27.19 3.32 -24.58
CA MET A 644 26.71 2.95 -23.25
C MET A 644 25.40 2.17 -23.39
N LEU A 645 25.27 1.03 -22.71
CA LEU A 645 24.01 0.31 -22.52
C LEU A 645 23.15 0.19 -23.80
N PRO A 646 23.59 -0.52 -24.83
CA PRO A 646 22.96 -0.51 -26.16
C PRO A 646 21.52 -0.98 -26.19
N ASN A 647 21.05 -1.74 -25.20
CA ASN A 647 19.70 -2.29 -25.13
C ASN A 647 18.87 -1.72 -23.97
N LEU A 648 19.31 -0.62 -23.35
CA LEU A 648 18.55 0.00 -22.26
C LEU A 648 17.28 0.64 -22.80
N THR A 649 16.12 0.17 -22.25
CA THR A 649 14.78 0.66 -22.59
C THR A 649 14.18 1.52 -21.49
N GLU A 650 14.55 1.29 -20.24
CA GLU A 650 14.01 2.02 -19.09
C GLU A 650 15.13 2.53 -18.18
N LEU A 651 15.07 3.82 -17.83
CA LEU A 651 15.97 4.47 -16.88
C LEU A 651 15.16 5.26 -15.85
N GLU A 652 15.40 4.96 -14.57
CA GLU A 652 14.66 5.56 -13.46
C GLU A 652 15.60 6.17 -12.43
N PHE A 653 15.33 7.42 -12.06
CA PHE A 653 15.90 8.11 -10.91
C PHE A 653 14.74 8.60 -10.03
N ASP A 654 14.62 8.09 -8.81
CA ASP A 654 13.63 8.57 -7.86
C ASP A 654 14.29 8.98 -6.54
N ARG A 655 13.99 10.20 -6.07
CA ARG A 655 14.56 10.76 -4.82
C ARG A 655 16.09 10.73 -4.76
N CYS A 656 16.77 10.96 -5.89
CA CYS A 656 18.21 11.14 -5.92
C CYS A 656 18.52 12.61 -5.62
N TYR A 657 18.68 12.94 -4.34
CA TYR A 657 18.73 14.32 -3.83
C TYR A 657 20.01 15.08 -4.17
N ASP A 658 21.06 14.41 -4.62
CA ASP A 658 22.34 15.00 -5.03
C ASP A 658 22.51 15.07 -6.56
N LEU A 659 21.46 14.71 -7.33
CA LEU A 659 21.48 14.72 -8.79
C LEU A 659 21.17 16.13 -9.29
N ASN A 660 22.21 16.90 -9.60
CA ASN A 660 22.06 18.27 -10.10
C ASN A 660 21.90 18.31 -11.62
N GLU A 661 22.60 17.45 -12.33
CA GLU A 661 22.55 17.32 -13.79
C GLU A 661 22.66 15.87 -14.24
N LEU A 662 22.13 15.58 -15.40
CA LEU A 662 22.26 14.25 -16.02
C LEU A 662 23.52 14.19 -16.87
N PRO A 663 24.23 13.05 -16.91
CA PRO A 663 25.42 12.91 -17.75
C PRO A 663 25.07 13.07 -19.23
N ALA A 664 25.89 13.79 -19.96
CA ALA A 664 25.71 14.00 -21.41
C ALA A 664 25.66 12.68 -22.20
N GLY A 665 26.35 11.65 -21.72
CA GLY A 665 26.33 10.29 -22.26
C GLY A 665 24.95 9.65 -22.32
N LEU A 666 24.01 10.06 -21.46
CA LEU A 666 22.61 9.59 -21.48
C LEU A 666 21.96 9.80 -22.86
N CYS A 667 22.33 10.89 -23.57
CA CYS A 667 21.77 11.17 -24.89
C CYS A 667 22.17 10.16 -25.97
N SER A 668 23.08 9.23 -25.67
CA SER A 668 23.48 8.13 -26.57
C SER A 668 22.63 6.86 -26.42
N LEU A 669 21.71 6.81 -25.46
CA LEU A 669 20.82 5.67 -25.20
C LEU A 669 19.68 5.60 -26.22
N VAL A 670 20.00 5.29 -27.48
CA VAL A 670 19.07 5.40 -28.63
C VAL A 670 17.85 4.47 -28.53
N HIS A 671 17.92 3.40 -27.72
CA HIS A 671 16.80 2.47 -27.51
C HIS A 671 15.93 2.81 -26.31
N LEU A 672 16.25 3.88 -25.57
CA LEU A 672 15.49 4.28 -24.40
C LEU A 672 14.04 4.64 -24.77
N GLN A 673 13.07 3.97 -24.12
CA GLN A 673 11.64 4.18 -24.32
C GLN A 673 11.01 4.90 -23.13
N LYS A 674 11.53 4.66 -21.91
CA LYS A 674 11.02 5.28 -20.68
C LYS A 674 12.17 5.96 -19.92
N LEU A 675 12.01 7.25 -19.67
CA LEU A 675 12.87 8.04 -18.78
C LEU A 675 12.00 8.61 -17.65
N SER A 676 12.29 8.21 -16.42
CA SER A 676 11.60 8.69 -15.24
C SER A 676 12.59 9.31 -14.27
N ILE A 677 12.42 10.59 -13.98
CA ILE A 677 13.23 11.34 -13.02
C ILE A 677 12.23 12.02 -12.08
N THR A 678 12.03 11.42 -10.91
CA THR A 678 10.96 11.83 -10.00
C THR A 678 11.54 12.22 -8.65
N ASN A 679 10.97 13.26 -8.03
CA ASN A 679 11.39 13.73 -6.70
C ASN A 679 12.90 14.11 -6.61
N CYS A 680 13.54 14.43 -7.74
CA CYS A 680 14.94 14.85 -7.80
C CYS A 680 15.01 16.39 -7.70
N HIS A 681 14.91 16.89 -6.46
CA HIS A 681 14.72 18.32 -6.20
C HIS A 681 15.90 19.21 -6.55
N GLU A 682 17.11 18.64 -6.67
CA GLU A 682 18.33 19.38 -7.02
C GLU A 682 18.60 19.43 -8.53
N LEU A 683 17.80 18.73 -9.35
CA LEU A 683 17.97 18.71 -10.80
C LEU A 683 17.61 20.09 -11.40
N ASP A 684 18.63 20.79 -11.94
CA ASP A 684 18.48 22.13 -12.49
C ASP A 684 18.16 22.12 -13.99
N VAL A 685 18.86 21.27 -14.74
CA VAL A 685 18.82 21.27 -16.20
C VAL A 685 18.80 19.85 -16.77
N LEU A 686 18.14 19.72 -17.92
CA LEU A 686 18.22 18.52 -18.74
C LEU A 686 19.28 18.70 -19.83
N PRO A 687 19.94 17.60 -20.28
CA PRO A 687 20.92 17.67 -21.33
C PRO A 687 20.34 18.25 -22.62
N LYS A 688 21.05 19.21 -23.26
CA LYS A 688 20.63 19.79 -24.55
C LYS A 688 20.46 18.78 -25.68
N GLY A 689 21.11 17.61 -25.57
CA GLY A 689 21.00 16.51 -26.52
C GLY A 689 19.85 15.53 -26.26
N LEU A 690 18.93 15.81 -25.36
CA LEU A 690 17.80 14.90 -24.98
C LEU A 690 17.02 14.44 -26.22
N GLY A 691 16.81 15.30 -27.20
CA GLY A 691 16.16 14.99 -28.47
C GLY A 691 16.78 13.86 -29.31
N ARG A 692 17.96 13.37 -28.96
CA ARG A 692 18.60 12.21 -29.62
C ARG A 692 17.96 10.87 -29.17
N LEU A 693 17.16 10.88 -28.13
CA LEU A 693 16.45 9.69 -27.63
C LEU A 693 15.20 9.38 -28.47
N LEU A 694 15.40 9.14 -29.76
CA LEU A 694 14.32 9.05 -30.78
C LEU A 694 13.26 7.96 -30.51
N ASN A 695 13.52 7.02 -29.62
CA ASN A 695 12.59 5.97 -29.23
C ASN A 695 11.85 6.27 -27.93
N LEU A 696 12.07 7.44 -27.32
CA LEU A 696 11.43 7.78 -26.06
C LEU A 696 9.91 7.94 -26.24
N GLU A 697 9.14 7.15 -25.49
CA GLU A 697 7.67 7.15 -25.47
C GLU A 697 7.11 7.78 -24.19
N PHE A 698 7.84 7.71 -23.09
CA PHE A 698 7.43 8.14 -21.77
C PHE A 698 8.52 9.00 -21.11
N LEU A 699 8.17 10.20 -20.69
CA LEU A 699 9.03 11.13 -19.95
C LEU A 699 8.30 11.60 -18.70
N SER A 700 8.83 11.26 -17.52
CA SER A 700 8.33 11.80 -16.24
C SER A 700 9.44 12.59 -15.55
N LEU A 701 9.11 13.82 -15.18
CA LEU A 701 9.99 14.76 -14.47
C LEU A 701 9.31 15.23 -13.17
N ASN A 702 8.33 14.48 -12.72
CA ASN A 702 7.47 14.86 -11.61
C ASN A 702 8.25 15.24 -10.35
N CYS A 703 7.88 16.36 -9.71
CA CYS A 703 8.52 16.89 -8.49
C CYS A 703 10.02 17.23 -8.65
N CYS A 704 10.48 17.57 -9.84
CA CYS A 704 11.80 18.16 -10.04
C CYS A 704 11.72 19.68 -9.82
N THR A 705 11.68 20.09 -8.55
CA THR A 705 11.29 21.45 -8.16
C THR A 705 12.23 22.56 -8.62
N LYS A 706 13.52 22.27 -8.84
CA LYS A 706 14.51 23.23 -9.35
C LYS A 706 14.65 23.26 -10.87
N LEU A 707 14.04 22.30 -11.59
CA LEU A 707 14.12 22.25 -13.05
C LEU A 707 13.52 23.52 -13.67
N GLN A 708 14.31 24.26 -14.42
CA GLN A 708 13.94 25.58 -14.91
C GLN A 708 13.27 25.57 -16.29
N GLU A 709 13.71 24.65 -17.17
CA GLU A 709 13.22 24.58 -18.55
C GLU A 709 13.35 23.17 -19.15
N LEU A 710 12.54 22.89 -20.15
CA LEU A 710 12.73 21.73 -21.02
C LEU A 710 13.62 22.18 -22.23
N PRO A 711 14.57 21.33 -22.68
CA PRO A 711 15.44 21.71 -23.81
C PRO A 711 14.65 21.79 -25.12
N GLU A 712 14.99 22.74 -26.00
CA GLU A 712 14.36 22.85 -27.32
C GLU A 712 14.40 21.57 -28.15
N SER A 713 15.44 20.75 -27.94
CA SER A 713 15.57 19.43 -28.62
C SER A 713 14.46 18.44 -28.31
N ILE A 714 13.61 18.72 -27.32
CA ILE A 714 12.46 17.87 -26.99
C ILE A 714 11.55 17.66 -28.21
N GLY A 715 11.40 18.64 -29.08
CA GLY A 715 10.60 18.55 -30.32
C GLY A 715 11.02 17.42 -31.26
N SER A 716 12.25 16.93 -31.15
CA SER A 716 12.73 15.77 -31.94
C SER A 716 12.19 14.41 -31.46
N LEU A 717 11.54 14.35 -30.31
CA LEU A 717 11.03 13.11 -29.72
C LEU A 717 9.67 12.71 -30.30
N LEU A 718 9.62 12.42 -31.59
CA LEU A 718 8.39 12.17 -32.34
C LEU A 718 7.55 10.98 -31.84
N LYS A 719 8.13 10.06 -31.07
CA LYS A 719 7.43 8.91 -30.47
C LYS A 719 6.90 9.18 -29.06
N LEU A 720 7.19 10.35 -28.49
CA LEU A 720 6.81 10.68 -27.13
C LEU A 720 5.28 10.78 -27.00
N ARG A 721 4.70 9.95 -26.15
CA ARG A 721 3.25 9.83 -25.92
C ARG A 721 2.80 10.41 -24.59
N PHE A 722 3.70 10.45 -23.63
CA PHE A 722 3.40 10.85 -22.27
C PHE A 722 4.49 11.77 -21.72
N ILE A 723 4.06 12.90 -21.17
CA ILE A 723 4.90 13.83 -20.41
C ILE A 723 4.26 14.10 -19.07
N ASP A 724 5.03 13.97 -17.98
CA ASP A 724 4.64 14.42 -16.66
C ASP A 724 5.67 15.41 -16.12
N ILE A 725 5.27 16.66 -15.98
CA ILE A 725 6.03 17.75 -15.36
C ILE A 725 5.34 18.23 -14.09
N SER A 726 4.43 17.47 -13.52
CA SER A 726 3.69 17.86 -12.32
C SER A 726 4.64 18.23 -11.18
N ASP A 727 4.28 19.25 -10.42
CA ASP A 727 5.04 19.80 -9.28
C ASP A 727 6.48 20.29 -9.63
N CYS A 728 6.74 20.61 -10.90
CA CYS A 728 7.96 21.29 -11.33
C CYS A 728 7.81 22.81 -11.13
N LEU A 729 8.07 23.28 -9.91
CA LEU A 729 7.75 24.63 -9.47
C LEU A 729 8.53 25.75 -10.21
N SER A 730 9.73 25.44 -10.72
CA SER A 730 10.63 26.41 -11.35
C SER A 730 10.49 26.50 -12.88
N ILE A 731 9.72 25.61 -13.52
CA ILE A 731 9.45 25.70 -14.96
C ILE A 731 8.56 26.91 -15.19
N SER A 732 9.11 27.92 -15.90
CA SER A 732 8.40 29.15 -16.20
C SER A 732 7.86 29.21 -17.64
N LEU A 733 8.47 28.50 -18.56
CA LEU A 733 8.09 28.45 -19.97
C LEU A 733 8.31 27.04 -20.54
N LEU A 734 7.46 26.65 -21.48
CA LEU A 734 7.68 25.48 -22.32
C LEU A 734 8.28 25.91 -23.65
N PRO A 735 9.19 25.15 -24.26
CA PRO A 735 9.78 25.51 -25.54
C PRO A 735 8.78 25.43 -26.69
N GLU A 736 8.86 26.32 -27.69
CA GLU A 736 7.99 26.28 -28.87
C GLU A 736 8.03 24.94 -29.62
N GLN A 737 9.15 24.24 -29.53
CA GLN A 737 9.36 22.93 -30.17
C GLN A 737 8.51 21.82 -29.56
N ILE A 738 7.86 22.05 -28.39
CA ILE A 738 6.93 21.07 -27.78
C ILE A 738 5.76 20.75 -28.72
N GLY A 739 5.33 21.72 -29.55
CA GLY A 739 4.30 21.53 -30.55
C GLY A 739 4.67 20.57 -31.70
N GLU A 740 5.94 20.14 -31.80
CA GLU A 740 6.42 19.18 -32.79
C GLU A 740 6.19 17.71 -32.34
N LEU A 741 5.76 17.48 -31.08
CA LEU A 741 5.51 16.18 -30.50
C LEU A 741 4.22 15.54 -31.05
N CYS A 742 4.24 15.15 -32.31
CA CYS A 742 3.04 14.68 -33.04
C CYS A 742 2.38 13.42 -32.45
N SER A 743 3.05 12.65 -31.58
CA SER A 743 2.51 11.45 -30.93
C SER A 743 2.06 11.68 -29.49
N LEU A 744 2.17 12.89 -28.94
CA LEU A 744 1.84 13.19 -27.55
C LEU A 744 0.34 13.02 -27.30
N ARG A 745 -0.02 12.19 -26.31
CA ARG A 745 -1.40 11.89 -25.92
C ARG A 745 -1.77 12.42 -24.56
N VAL A 746 -0.84 12.40 -23.62
CA VAL A 746 -1.08 12.79 -22.24
C VAL A 746 -0.02 13.75 -21.77
N LEU A 747 -0.47 14.87 -21.23
CA LEU A 747 0.38 15.86 -20.56
C LEU A 747 -0.11 16.08 -19.14
N LYS A 748 0.76 15.80 -18.15
CA LYS A 748 0.51 16.12 -16.75
C LYS A 748 1.34 17.34 -16.36
N MET A 749 0.68 18.34 -15.81
CA MET A 749 1.30 19.62 -15.45
C MET A 749 0.70 20.24 -14.18
N ARG A 750 0.10 19.43 -13.32
CA ARG A 750 -0.42 19.88 -12.04
C ARG A 750 0.71 20.49 -11.19
N GLY A 751 0.45 21.56 -10.46
CA GLY A 751 1.42 22.20 -9.56
C GLY A 751 2.55 22.98 -10.24
N CYS A 752 2.50 23.19 -11.55
CA CYS A 752 3.48 24.00 -12.28
C CYS A 752 3.22 25.50 -12.10
N GLN A 753 3.39 25.98 -10.86
CA GLN A 753 3.07 27.37 -10.49
C GLN A 753 3.92 28.43 -11.19
N GLY A 754 5.11 28.06 -11.65
CA GLY A 754 5.99 28.95 -12.42
C GLY A 754 5.51 29.24 -13.84
N LEU A 755 4.65 28.38 -14.40
CA LEU A 755 4.22 28.44 -15.79
C LEU A 755 3.11 29.46 -15.95
N GLN A 756 3.41 30.53 -16.71
CA GLN A 756 2.51 31.67 -16.93
C GLN A 756 1.78 31.61 -18.26
N ASP A 757 2.37 30.97 -19.26
CA ASP A 757 1.86 30.89 -20.61
C ASP A 757 2.20 29.56 -21.28
N LEU A 758 1.39 29.17 -22.27
CA LEU A 758 1.67 28.02 -23.12
C LEU A 758 2.09 28.53 -24.52
N PRO A 759 3.10 27.88 -25.15
CA PRO A 759 3.51 28.27 -26.49
C PRO A 759 2.38 28.05 -27.51
N VAL A 760 2.24 28.97 -28.49
CA VAL A 760 1.20 28.91 -29.52
C VAL A 760 1.26 27.58 -30.30
N SER A 761 2.41 26.96 -30.38
CA SER A 761 2.64 25.68 -31.03
C SER A 761 1.87 24.50 -30.42
N MET A 762 1.34 24.63 -29.19
CA MET A 762 0.52 23.61 -28.55
C MET A 762 -0.71 23.26 -29.39
N SER A 763 -1.24 24.20 -30.17
CA SER A 763 -2.36 23.96 -31.12
C SER A 763 -2.06 22.89 -32.18
N LYS A 764 -0.79 22.56 -32.40
CA LYS A 764 -0.35 21.52 -33.36
C LYS A 764 -0.42 20.09 -32.78
N LEU A 765 -0.65 19.92 -31.49
CA LEU A 765 -0.68 18.63 -30.81
C LEU A 765 -2.01 17.88 -31.05
N LEU A 766 -2.33 17.56 -32.29
CA LEU A 766 -3.61 16.99 -32.70
C LEU A 766 -3.91 15.60 -32.08
N GLN A 767 -2.91 14.91 -31.53
CA GLN A 767 -3.08 13.61 -30.88
C GLN A 767 -3.22 13.74 -29.35
N LEU A 768 -3.19 14.95 -28.80
CA LEU A 768 -3.32 15.18 -27.37
C LEU A 768 -4.76 14.86 -26.93
N GLU A 769 -4.90 13.81 -26.14
CA GLU A 769 -6.18 13.27 -25.67
C GLU A 769 -6.53 13.75 -24.27
N GLU A 770 -5.53 13.95 -23.41
CA GLU A 770 -5.73 14.25 -22.00
C GLU A 770 -4.67 15.21 -21.45
N VAL A 771 -5.15 16.23 -20.75
CA VAL A 771 -4.33 17.12 -19.93
C VAL A 771 -4.79 17.02 -18.49
N ILE A 772 -3.85 16.76 -17.56
CA ILE A 772 -4.12 16.73 -16.12
C ILE A 772 -3.44 17.94 -15.49
N CYS A 773 -4.25 18.84 -14.94
CA CYS A 773 -3.80 20.09 -14.36
C CYS A 773 -4.58 20.41 -13.08
N ASP A 774 -4.22 21.50 -12.41
CA ASP A 774 -5.00 22.10 -11.31
C ASP A 774 -5.84 23.29 -11.80
N GLU A 775 -6.62 23.88 -10.90
CA GLU A 775 -7.41 25.06 -11.23
C GLU A 775 -6.53 26.24 -11.71
N GLU A 776 -5.32 26.38 -11.13
CA GLU A 776 -4.40 27.49 -11.41
C GLU A 776 -3.77 27.41 -12.81
N THR A 777 -3.62 26.22 -13.36
CA THR A 777 -3.05 26.02 -14.70
C THR A 777 -4.10 25.68 -15.76
N SER A 778 -5.33 25.40 -15.37
CA SER A 778 -6.41 25.04 -16.30
C SER A 778 -6.76 26.18 -17.27
N TYR A 779 -6.70 27.45 -16.82
CA TYR A 779 -7.00 28.59 -17.65
C TYR A 779 -6.04 28.76 -18.85
N LEU A 780 -4.80 28.24 -18.75
CA LEU A 780 -3.83 28.26 -19.82
C LEU A 780 -4.27 27.50 -21.08
N TRP A 781 -5.26 26.61 -20.92
CA TRP A 781 -5.77 25.75 -22.00
C TRP A 781 -7.01 26.31 -22.69
N MET A 782 -7.60 27.41 -22.21
CA MET A 782 -8.85 27.96 -22.75
C MET A 782 -8.72 28.35 -24.23
N ASP A 783 -7.57 28.88 -24.61
CA ASP A 783 -7.33 29.30 -26.00
C ASP A 783 -7.12 28.13 -26.97
N PHE A 784 -6.83 26.94 -26.47
CA PHE A 784 -6.53 25.74 -27.26
C PHE A 784 -7.72 24.78 -27.41
N GLU A 785 -8.80 24.94 -26.61
CA GLU A 785 -9.98 24.05 -26.64
C GLU A 785 -10.66 24.05 -28.03
N THR A 786 -10.59 25.15 -28.77
CA THR A 786 -11.16 25.24 -30.12
C THR A 786 -10.36 24.52 -31.17
N ASP A 787 -9.04 24.43 -31.02
CA ASP A 787 -8.12 23.81 -31.98
C ASP A 787 -7.95 22.30 -31.71
N LEU A 788 -8.08 21.88 -30.48
CA LEU A 788 -7.88 20.50 -30.03
C LEU A 788 -9.20 19.81 -29.70
N CYS A 789 -9.97 19.46 -30.72
CA CYS A 789 -11.35 18.95 -30.58
C CYS A 789 -11.53 17.67 -29.73
N ASN A 790 -10.48 16.88 -29.52
CA ASN A 790 -10.52 15.64 -28.76
C ASN A 790 -9.91 15.78 -27.33
N LEU A 791 -9.43 16.97 -27.00
CA LEU A 791 -8.75 17.23 -25.73
C LEU A 791 -9.73 17.15 -24.56
N LYS A 792 -9.33 16.38 -23.54
CA LYS A 792 -10.02 16.30 -22.25
C LYS A 792 -9.13 16.95 -21.19
N ILE A 793 -9.60 18.03 -20.60
CA ILE A 793 -8.90 18.68 -19.48
C ILE A 793 -9.47 18.12 -18.17
N ASN A 794 -8.63 17.43 -17.42
CA ASN A 794 -8.97 16.91 -16.10
C ASN A 794 -8.37 17.84 -15.04
N VAL A 795 -9.22 18.65 -14.44
CA VAL A 795 -8.85 19.51 -13.31
C VAL A 795 -8.95 18.68 -12.04
N VAL A 796 -7.84 18.54 -11.34
CA VAL A 796 -7.76 17.79 -10.07
C VAL A 796 -7.87 18.78 -8.92
N GLU A 797 -8.84 18.58 -8.03
CA GLU A 797 -8.97 19.38 -6.81
C GLU A 797 -7.72 19.25 -5.95
N ASP A 798 -7.23 20.40 -5.48
CA ASP A 798 -5.92 20.49 -4.83
C ASP A 798 -5.98 20.11 -3.36
N ASP A 799 -5.54 18.88 -3.03
CA ASP A 799 -5.13 18.51 -1.67
C ASP A 799 -3.64 18.89 -1.45
N ARG A 800 -3.30 20.18 -1.69
CA ARG A 800 -1.91 20.71 -1.57
C ARG A 800 -1.27 20.41 -0.23
N PHE A 801 -2.05 20.42 0.85
CA PHE A 801 -1.57 20.09 2.19
C PHE A 801 -1.10 18.64 2.31
N GLU A 802 -1.80 17.68 1.70
CA GLU A 802 -1.38 16.27 1.71
C GLU A 802 -0.15 16.02 0.83
N SER A 803 -0.03 16.70 -0.32
CA SER A 803 1.12 16.58 -1.22
C SER A 803 2.38 17.19 -0.62
N PHE A 804 2.28 18.39 -0.03
CA PHE A 804 3.42 19.05 0.61
C PHE A 804 3.96 18.26 1.80
N MET A 805 3.08 17.63 2.59
CA MET A 805 3.48 16.80 3.72
C MET A 805 4.11 15.46 3.31
N LYS A 806 3.84 14.97 2.08
CA LYS A 806 4.51 13.78 1.51
C LYS A 806 5.90 14.08 0.96
N ILE A 807 6.16 15.31 0.53
CA ILE A 807 7.50 15.76 0.09
C ILE A 807 8.44 15.89 1.28
N VAL A 808 7.91 16.21 2.46
CA VAL A 808 8.68 16.39 3.71
C VAL A 808 8.86 15.08 4.49
N GLN A 809 8.15 14.03 4.14
CA GLN A 809 8.31 12.65 4.66
C GLN A 809 9.20 11.79 3.76
#